data_28c62f0ea95e97152c7ab561f26f8bef
#
_entry.id   28c62f0ea95e97152c7ab561f26f8bef
#
_cell.length_a   1.000
_cell.length_b   1.000
_cell.length_c   1.000
_cell.angle_alpha   90.00
_cell.angle_beta   90.00
_cell.angle_gamma   90.00
#
_symmetry.space_group_name_H-M   'P 1'
#
loop_
_entity.id
_entity.type
_entity.pdbx_description
1 polymer ?
#
loop_
_entity_poly.entity_id
_entity_poly.type
_entity_poly.pdbx_seq_one_letter_code
_entity_poly.pdbx_strand_id
1 'polypeptide(L)'
;MEGRSLDFTKDQAEAISAPLGNLQLIACAGSGKTEVVAQRVAYLMSHPVLEGRPLLPRNIVAFTFTDKAAAELKDRIGLRCREVLGDVVGLAEMFVGTIHAFCLDLLMTEAPPFLKYDVLNEVQQRLFIDRESKRSGLTTTTDLTGISLRRYVDTSRYTTALSVLREGDLNEKVLQGASIVEGLAKYREALSAKRYLDYTSILEEAVTALRGNERLRKHLSERVRCVIVDEYQDVNPVQERVVRLLHNLGAKISVVGDDDQTIYQWRGSNLQNIVNFATRYPSVTQIQLQENHRSSEAVIHLAREFIAQNRERLPKEMVPTGAQSYEDGDIVARTFPDPDQEAQFITTTINQLRGIAFRDAPSSRPRGLSYSDMAILLRSVANNGHPITEALKRAGIPFIVEGMSDLFQTPEADAARQLFYFLASRDGVDEDRVRASWEAAELGVDSKDLNKAISEASVARSAIISGEEKRFSVYNLQRTFIQFLEDIRLTEERIHGDAGVAGTRAEVALYNLGMFSQLISDFEEVHFQSDPKRKYQEFSGFLQFQAESYYPEGWQGNQYANPDAVRILTVHGVKGMQFPVVFVPALIDHRFPSQRWGGKNVWHIVPRAAVRDQARYEGSIEDERRLFYVAVTRSKKFLFLTWAPVPDPNKPGSLHRLFQRASEFWDYSLGSSFVKRRSVDFTKRPRLPPEPRSGIENVTLTFSELKYYFECPYEFKLRILYGFNPPIYEGLGYGKSLHNALADLHARVLNKEKVGPELVPELVDTHLHLPYAYPKLKETLTLAATRVLKKYLKDNDKELENVVYSEKQVEIHLSGGVTVQGRIDLVRRLDTNETSIVDLKSSDRTQAESVTEAQLHIYALGYRELTGENADKVEIYELEQGKRKPRAVDEFFIGEVKKQVATAANSLRQNDFPYSPSARTCSQCDFVRMCSAGEPYRKG
;
A
#
# COMPACT_ATOMS: atom_id res chain seq x y z
N MET A 1 3.48 -7.21 -32.37
CA MET A 1 2.76 -8.34 -31.74
C MET A 1 1.34 -8.27 -32.28
N GLU A 2 0.92 -9.27 -33.01
CA GLU A 2 -0.43 -9.37 -33.52
C GLU A 2 -1.40 -9.39 -32.34
N GLY A 3 -2.40 -8.49 -32.36
CA GLY A 3 -3.41 -8.36 -31.32
C GLY A 3 -4.20 -9.67 -31.20
N ARG A 4 -4.00 -10.40 -30.10
CA ARG A 4 -4.86 -11.54 -29.76
C ARG A 4 -6.24 -10.97 -29.43
N SER A 5 -7.25 -11.25 -30.25
CA SER A 5 -8.63 -11.07 -29.86
C SER A 5 -8.89 -11.91 -28.60
N LEU A 6 -9.20 -11.27 -27.47
CA LEU A 6 -9.67 -11.97 -26.28
C LEU A 6 -11.09 -12.48 -26.62
N ASP A 7 -11.30 -13.79 -26.52
CA ASP A 7 -12.63 -14.36 -26.63
C ASP A 7 -13.37 -14.11 -25.29
N PHE A 8 -14.31 -13.14 -25.32
CA PHE A 8 -15.16 -12.86 -24.19
C PHE A 8 -16.34 -13.84 -24.13
N THR A 9 -16.71 -14.21 -22.93
CA THR A 9 -17.96 -14.92 -22.72
C THR A 9 -19.15 -14.00 -23.08
N LYS A 10 -20.33 -14.59 -23.27
CA LYS A 10 -21.54 -13.82 -23.59
C LYS A 10 -21.80 -12.75 -22.53
N ASP A 11 -21.73 -13.12 -21.25
CA ASP A 11 -22.00 -12.23 -20.12
C ASP A 11 -20.95 -11.11 -20.03
N GLN A 12 -19.67 -11.44 -20.26
CA GLN A 12 -18.60 -10.45 -20.35
C GLN A 12 -18.82 -9.46 -21.51
N ALA A 13 -19.17 -9.95 -22.70
CA ALA A 13 -19.43 -9.09 -23.86
C ALA A 13 -20.66 -8.18 -23.61
N GLU A 14 -21.72 -8.68 -22.99
CA GLU A 14 -22.87 -7.90 -22.59
C GLU A 14 -22.49 -6.82 -21.55
N ALA A 15 -21.69 -7.16 -20.54
CA ALA A 15 -21.22 -6.20 -19.53
C ALA A 15 -20.35 -5.09 -20.14
N ILE A 16 -19.46 -5.42 -21.10
CA ILE A 16 -18.59 -4.48 -21.80
C ILE A 16 -19.43 -3.49 -22.61
N SER A 17 -20.39 -4.00 -23.39
CA SER A 17 -21.18 -3.21 -24.35
C SER A 17 -22.46 -2.61 -23.77
N ALA A 18 -22.77 -2.83 -22.48
CA ALA A 18 -23.95 -2.28 -21.83
C ALA A 18 -24.01 -0.75 -21.98
N PRO A 19 -25.18 -0.16 -22.29
CA PRO A 19 -25.36 1.29 -22.39
C PRO A 19 -24.86 2.04 -21.15
N LEU A 20 -24.56 3.34 -21.32
CA LEU A 20 -24.21 4.20 -20.18
C LEU A 20 -25.43 4.37 -19.27
N GLY A 21 -25.41 3.71 -18.14
CA GLY A 21 -26.50 3.63 -17.15
C GLY A 21 -25.98 3.14 -15.82
N ASN A 22 -26.87 3.00 -14.84
CA ASN A 22 -26.52 2.32 -13.58
C ASN A 22 -26.42 0.82 -13.85
N LEU A 23 -25.27 0.24 -13.55
CA LEU A 23 -24.92 -1.15 -13.87
C LEU A 23 -24.41 -1.87 -12.63
N GLN A 24 -24.89 -3.06 -12.39
CA GLN A 24 -24.37 -3.95 -11.35
C GLN A 24 -23.83 -5.24 -11.97
N LEU A 25 -22.52 -5.45 -11.87
CA LEU A 25 -21.86 -6.68 -12.27
C LEU A 25 -21.68 -7.58 -11.03
N ILE A 26 -22.45 -8.65 -10.97
CA ILE A 26 -22.38 -9.66 -9.90
C ILE A 26 -21.38 -10.71 -10.37
N ALA A 27 -20.21 -10.73 -9.75
CA ALA A 27 -19.10 -11.55 -10.20
C ALA A 27 -18.80 -12.69 -9.24
N CYS A 28 -18.20 -13.77 -9.74
CA CYS A 28 -17.57 -14.78 -8.89
C CYS A 28 -16.05 -14.62 -8.86
N ALA A 29 -15.39 -15.36 -7.97
CA ALA A 29 -13.93 -15.41 -7.93
C ALA A 29 -13.39 -15.88 -9.30
N GLY A 30 -12.37 -15.19 -9.83
CA GLY A 30 -11.73 -15.58 -11.10
C GLY A 30 -12.51 -15.30 -12.38
N SER A 31 -13.62 -14.54 -12.33
CA SER A 31 -14.46 -14.24 -13.49
C SER A 31 -13.95 -13.13 -14.43
N GLY A 32 -12.74 -12.61 -14.20
CA GLY A 32 -12.16 -11.59 -15.07
C GLY A 32 -12.69 -10.18 -14.83
N LYS A 33 -13.22 -9.87 -13.63
CA LYS A 33 -13.79 -8.55 -13.25
C LYS A 33 -12.99 -7.36 -13.78
N THR A 34 -11.71 -7.31 -13.44
CA THR A 34 -10.82 -6.19 -13.78
C THR A 34 -10.63 -6.03 -15.29
N GLU A 35 -10.59 -7.15 -16.04
CA GLU A 35 -10.54 -7.13 -17.50
C GLU A 35 -11.82 -6.57 -18.10
N VAL A 36 -12.98 -7.02 -17.60
CA VAL A 36 -14.29 -6.51 -18.08
C VAL A 36 -14.41 -5.00 -17.81
N VAL A 37 -13.96 -4.52 -16.65
CA VAL A 37 -13.95 -3.07 -16.33
C VAL A 37 -13.07 -2.31 -17.31
N ALA A 38 -11.85 -2.78 -17.58
CA ALA A 38 -10.93 -2.10 -18.49
C ALA A 38 -11.47 -2.03 -19.92
N GLN A 39 -12.03 -3.13 -20.42
CA GLN A 39 -12.65 -3.19 -21.74
C GLN A 39 -13.91 -2.32 -21.83
N ARG A 40 -14.71 -2.26 -20.76
CA ARG A 40 -15.87 -1.37 -20.70
C ARG A 40 -15.45 0.09 -20.78
N VAL A 41 -14.37 0.50 -20.09
CA VAL A 41 -13.84 1.86 -20.21
C VAL A 41 -13.45 2.16 -21.67
N ALA A 42 -12.69 1.27 -22.32
CA ALA A 42 -12.32 1.42 -23.72
C ALA A 42 -13.54 1.49 -24.64
N TYR A 43 -14.57 0.68 -24.40
CA TYR A 43 -15.84 0.72 -25.12
C TYR A 43 -16.55 2.06 -24.96
N LEU A 44 -16.69 2.59 -23.73
CA LEU A 44 -17.34 3.87 -23.47
C LEU A 44 -16.61 5.05 -24.08
N MET A 45 -15.30 4.94 -24.29
CA MET A 45 -14.48 5.95 -24.97
C MET A 45 -14.44 5.81 -26.50
N SER A 46 -14.84 4.68 -27.06
CA SER A 46 -14.83 4.42 -28.50
C SER A 46 -16.20 4.53 -29.17
N HIS A 47 -17.28 4.41 -28.39
CA HIS A 47 -18.64 4.39 -28.91
C HIS A 47 -19.46 5.61 -28.47
N PRO A 48 -20.43 6.08 -29.28
CA PRO A 48 -21.28 7.20 -28.94
C PRO A 48 -22.31 6.81 -27.86
N VAL A 49 -22.01 7.10 -26.61
CA VAL A 49 -22.82 6.69 -25.44
C VAL A 49 -23.46 7.86 -24.69
N LEU A 50 -22.98 9.11 -24.90
CA LEU A 50 -23.50 10.31 -24.27
C LEU A 50 -23.79 11.36 -25.36
N GLU A 51 -25.08 11.72 -25.55
CA GLU A 51 -25.50 12.72 -26.55
C GLU A 51 -24.90 12.47 -27.95
N GLY A 52 -24.78 11.19 -28.33
CA GLY A 52 -24.20 10.79 -29.62
C GLY A 52 -22.66 10.90 -29.71
N ARG A 53 -21.96 11.07 -28.59
CA ARG A 53 -20.48 11.17 -28.49
C ARG A 53 -19.90 10.13 -27.54
N PRO A 54 -18.65 9.68 -27.75
CA PRO A 54 -17.90 8.91 -26.77
C PRO A 54 -17.59 9.72 -25.50
N LEU A 55 -17.33 9.03 -24.39
CA LEU A 55 -16.81 9.68 -23.19
C LEU A 55 -15.35 10.07 -23.41
N LEU A 56 -14.97 11.21 -22.83
CA LEU A 56 -13.56 11.61 -22.72
C LEU A 56 -12.96 11.02 -21.43
N PRO A 57 -11.62 10.85 -21.36
CA PRO A 57 -10.97 10.36 -20.13
C PRO A 57 -11.43 11.09 -18.87
N ARG A 58 -11.49 12.42 -18.89
CA ARG A 58 -11.94 13.26 -17.76
C ARG A 58 -13.37 13.02 -17.30
N ASN A 59 -14.19 12.32 -18.10
CA ASN A 59 -15.56 11.98 -17.72
C ASN A 59 -15.69 10.72 -16.88
N ILE A 60 -14.60 9.98 -16.72
CA ILE A 60 -14.57 8.66 -16.09
C ILE A 60 -13.80 8.72 -14.78
N VAL A 61 -14.39 8.19 -13.73
CA VAL A 61 -13.76 7.96 -12.43
C VAL A 61 -13.88 6.47 -12.11
N ALA A 62 -12.77 5.80 -11.90
CA ALA A 62 -12.73 4.37 -11.55
C ALA A 62 -12.15 4.19 -10.13
N PHE A 63 -12.94 3.65 -9.24
CA PHE A 63 -12.56 3.35 -7.87
C PHE A 63 -12.22 1.88 -7.67
N THR A 64 -11.23 1.64 -6.84
CA THR A 64 -10.88 0.31 -6.33
C THR A 64 -10.51 0.38 -4.85
N PHE A 65 -10.29 -0.77 -4.21
CA PHE A 65 -10.13 -0.82 -2.76
C PHE A 65 -8.71 -0.54 -2.28
N THR A 66 -7.67 -0.91 -3.04
CA THR A 66 -6.26 -0.72 -2.67
C THR A 66 -5.48 0.00 -3.76
N ASP A 67 -4.39 0.68 -3.39
CA ASP A 67 -3.53 1.39 -4.34
C ASP A 67 -2.87 0.42 -5.33
N LYS A 68 -2.53 -0.80 -4.90
CA LYS A 68 -2.02 -1.85 -5.79
C LYS A 68 -3.04 -2.25 -6.85
N ALA A 69 -4.30 -2.46 -6.46
CA ALA A 69 -5.38 -2.77 -7.40
C ALA A 69 -5.66 -1.57 -8.33
N ALA A 70 -5.50 -0.34 -7.82
CA ALA A 70 -5.63 0.88 -8.63
C ALA A 70 -4.56 0.96 -9.72
N ALA A 71 -3.30 0.69 -9.38
CA ALA A 71 -2.21 0.64 -10.35
C ALA A 71 -2.46 -0.43 -11.42
N GLU A 72 -2.84 -1.66 -11.01
CA GLU A 72 -3.16 -2.75 -11.96
C GLU A 72 -4.35 -2.41 -12.87
N LEU A 73 -5.43 -1.86 -12.31
CA LEU A 73 -6.60 -1.44 -13.10
C LEU A 73 -6.25 -0.33 -14.08
N LYS A 74 -5.47 0.66 -13.65
CA LYS A 74 -5.03 1.80 -14.46
C LYS A 74 -4.19 1.36 -15.65
N ASP A 75 -3.20 0.50 -15.42
CA ASP A 75 -2.35 -0.05 -16.46
C ASP A 75 -3.18 -0.84 -17.49
N ARG A 76 -4.13 -1.63 -16.99
CA ARG A 76 -5.01 -2.44 -17.85
C ARG A 76 -5.94 -1.59 -18.67
N ILE A 77 -6.55 -0.54 -18.08
CA ILE A 77 -7.37 0.44 -18.82
C ILE A 77 -6.52 1.11 -19.91
N GLY A 78 -5.33 1.61 -19.57
CA GLY A 78 -4.44 2.26 -20.52
C GLY A 78 -4.06 1.34 -21.69
N LEU A 79 -3.77 0.06 -21.40
CA LEU A 79 -3.50 -0.93 -22.45
C LEU A 79 -4.70 -1.14 -23.39
N ARG A 80 -5.90 -1.38 -22.83
CA ARG A 80 -7.11 -1.63 -23.62
C ARG A 80 -7.58 -0.42 -24.41
N CYS A 81 -7.47 0.78 -23.83
CA CYS A 81 -7.77 2.01 -24.57
C CYS A 81 -6.85 2.17 -25.78
N ARG A 82 -5.56 1.91 -25.65
CA ARG A 82 -4.62 1.98 -26.79
C ARG A 82 -4.86 0.91 -27.84
N GLU A 83 -5.22 -0.31 -27.45
CA GLU A 83 -5.56 -1.37 -28.41
C GLU A 83 -6.79 -1.03 -29.25
N VAL A 84 -7.78 -0.35 -28.67
CA VAL A 84 -9.06 -0.03 -29.33
C VAL A 84 -9.01 1.31 -30.05
N LEU A 85 -8.35 2.32 -29.49
CA LEU A 85 -8.40 3.72 -29.93
C LEU A 85 -7.09 4.21 -30.57
N GLY A 86 -5.99 3.45 -30.44
CA GLY A 86 -4.66 3.91 -30.82
C GLY A 86 -4.08 4.91 -29.81
N ASP A 87 -3.47 5.97 -30.29
CA ASP A 87 -2.92 7.02 -29.44
C ASP A 87 -4.06 7.85 -28.83
N VAL A 88 -4.25 7.73 -27.51
CA VAL A 88 -5.29 8.43 -26.76
C VAL A 88 -4.69 9.59 -25.99
N VAL A 89 -5.11 10.79 -26.32
CA VAL A 89 -4.73 12.02 -25.64
C VAL A 89 -5.53 12.18 -24.34
N GLY A 90 -4.87 12.60 -23.28
CA GLY A 90 -5.52 12.98 -22.00
C GLY A 90 -5.91 11.80 -21.12
N LEU A 91 -5.33 10.59 -21.25
CA LEU A 91 -5.60 9.47 -20.34
C LEU A 91 -5.33 9.83 -18.87
N ALA A 92 -4.35 10.69 -18.60
CA ALA A 92 -4.04 11.19 -17.26
C ALA A 92 -5.19 11.99 -16.61
N GLU A 93 -6.18 12.46 -17.37
CA GLU A 93 -7.35 13.14 -16.82
C GLU A 93 -8.42 12.21 -16.28
N MET A 94 -8.34 10.91 -16.61
CA MET A 94 -9.17 9.88 -15.98
C MET A 94 -8.66 9.63 -14.56
N PHE A 95 -9.56 9.68 -13.58
CA PHE A 95 -9.18 9.28 -12.24
C PHE A 95 -9.31 7.76 -12.10
N VAL A 96 -8.22 7.09 -11.76
CA VAL A 96 -8.21 5.67 -11.36
C VAL A 96 -7.46 5.56 -10.03
N GLY A 97 -8.16 5.18 -8.96
CA GLY A 97 -7.57 5.18 -7.62
C GLY A 97 -8.53 4.68 -6.55
N THR A 98 -8.12 4.81 -5.29
CA THR A 98 -9.02 4.56 -4.14
C THR A 98 -9.98 5.73 -3.94
N ILE A 99 -11.12 5.50 -3.27
CA ILE A 99 -12.06 6.59 -2.93
C ILE A 99 -11.38 7.64 -2.02
N HIS A 100 -10.46 7.20 -1.13
CA HIS A 100 -9.66 8.10 -0.31
C HIS A 100 -8.73 8.99 -1.15
N ALA A 101 -8.03 8.40 -2.11
CA ALA A 101 -7.15 9.14 -3.00
C ALA A 101 -7.93 10.18 -3.83
N PHE A 102 -9.13 9.83 -4.32
CA PHE A 102 -10.02 10.77 -5.01
C PHE A 102 -10.44 11.93 -4.12
N CYS A 103 -10.88 11.63 -2.90
CA CYS A 103 -11.30 12.66 -1.94
C CYS A 103 -10.13 13.58 -1.56
N LEU A 104 -8.94 13.01 -1.38
CA LEU A 104 -7.73 13.78 -1.10
C LEU A 104 -7.35 14.67 -2.28
N ASP A 105 -7.31 14.12 -3.50
CA ASP A 105 -7.04 14.88 -4.74
C ASP A 105 -8.04 16.03 -4.92
N LEU A 106 -9.33 15.76 -4.69
CA LEU A 106 -10.38 16.75 -4.72
C LEU A 106 -10.13 17.90 -3.72
N LEU A 107 -9.80 17.57 -2.47
CA LEU A 107 -9.52 18.56 -1.44
C LEU A 107 -8.25 19.36 -1.76
N MET A 108 -7.19 18.71 -2.24
CA MET A 108 -5.93 19.37 -2.57
C MET A 108 -6.06 20.29 -3.79
N THR A 109 -6.89 19.92 -4.78
CA THR A 109 -7.06 20.69 -6.02
C THR A 109 -8.07 21.82 -5.88
N GLU A 110 -9.19 21.56 -5.21
CA GLU A 110 -10.34 22.50 -5.19
C GLU A 110 -10.44 23.29 -3.89
N ALA A 111 -9.65 22.95 -2.88
CA ALA A 111 -9.65 23.61 -1.58
C ALA A 111 -8.22 23.84 -1.08
N PRO A 112 -7.49 24.86 -1.60
CA PRO A 112 -6.09 25.14 -1.30
C PRO A 112 -5.70 25.13 0.19
N PRO A 113 -6.59 25.53 1.16
CA PRO A 113 -6.28 25.42 2.59
C PRO A 113 -5.94 24.00 3.07
N PHE A 114 -6.30 22.94 2.32
CA PHE A 114 -5.96 21.56 2.68
C PHE A 114 -4.53 21.18 2.27
N LEU A 115 -3.86 21.91 1.38
CA LEU A 115 -2.48 21.64 0.97
C LEU A 115 -1.48 21.60 2.14
N LYS A 116 -1.80 22.26 3.25
CA LYS A 116 -0.96 22.31 4.46
C LYS A 116 -1.04 21.07 5.35
N TYR A 117 -1.98 20.16 5.09
CA TYR A 117 -2.19 18.99 5.94
C TYR A 117 -1.33 17.82 5.49
N ASP A 118 -0.78 17.10 6.45
CA ASP A 118 -0.16 15.79 6.22
C ASP A 118 -1.15 14.69 6.60
N VAL A 119 -1.10 13.57 5.85
CA VAL A 119 -2.00 12.44 6.07
C VAL A 119 -1.33 11.43 6.98
N LEU A 120 -1.98 11.09 8.08
CA LEU A 120 -1.56 10.01 8.97
C LEU A 120 -2.08 8.66 8.44
N ASN A 121 -1.19 7.69 8.31
CA ASN A 121 -1.59 6.30 8.11
C ASN A 121 -2.17 5.70 9.41
N GLU A 122 -2.71 4.48 9.35
CA GLU A 122 -3.36 3.85 10.52
C GLU A 122 -2.42 3.67 11.73
N VAL A 123 -1.13 3.44 11.47
CA VAL A 123 -0.11 3.28 12.52
C VAL A 123 0.21 4.63 13.15
N GLN A 124 0.49 5.62 12.33
CA GLN A 124 0.78 6.99 12.75
C GLN A 124 -0.40 7.61 13.50
N GLN A 125 -1.64 7.31 13.09
CA GLN A 125 -2.84 7.71 13.81
C GLN A 125 -2.86 7.20 15.26
N ARG A 126 -2.56 5.91 15.46
CA ARG A 126 -2.51 5.30 16.80
C ARG A 126 -1.36 5.86 17.64
N LEU A 127 -0.18 6.02 17.04
CA LEU A 127 0.97 6.65 17.67
C LEU A 127 0.67 8.11 18.07
N PHE A 128 -0.03 8.85 17.21
CA PHE A 128 -0.46 10.21 17.50
C PHE A 128 -1.46 10.28 18.67
N ILE A 129 -2.45 9.39 18.69
CA ILE A 129 -3.42 9.29 19.78
C ILE A 129 -2.71 8.96 21.10
N ASP A 130 -1.73 8.06 21.09
CA ASP A 130 -0.94 7.73 22.27
C ASP A 130 -0.09 8.89 22.74
N ARG A 131 0.62 9.54 21.83
CA ARG A 131 1.48 10.68 22.16
C ARG A 131 0.68 11.83 22.78
N GLU A 132 -0.43 12.19 22.17
CA GLU A 132 -1.30 13.28 22.55
C GLU A 132 -2.50 12.79 23.40
N SER A 133 -2.35 11.71 24.19
CA SER A 133 -3.44 10.92 24.78
C SER A 133 -4.51 11.71 25.53
N LYS A 134 -4.13 12.82 26.18
CA LYS A 134 -5.07 13.73 26.86
C LYS A 134 -5.75 14.67 25.85
N ARG A 135 -4.98 15.24 24.92
CA ARG A 135 -5.47 16.18 23.91
C ARG A 135 -6.29 15.51 22.82
N SER A 136 -5.94 14.27 22.48
CA SER A 136 -6.70 13.43 21.53
C SER A 136 -7.98 12.86 22.12
N GLY A 137 -8.26 13.14 23.40
CA GLY A 137 -9.46 12.64 24.07
C GLY A 137 -9.35 11.23 24.65
N LEU A 138 -8.33 10.43 24.32
CA LEU A 138 -8.22 9.03 24.76
C LEU A 138 -8.37 8.91 26.29
N THR A 139 -7.48 9.55 27.06
CA THR A 139 -7.46 9.41 28.54
C THR A 139 -8.51 10.26 29.24
N THR A 140 -9.26 11.09 28.53
CA THR A 140 -10.40 11.84 29.06
C THR A 140 -11.74 11.22 28.70
N THR A 141 -11.75 10.21 27.87
CA THR A 141 -12.95 9.42 27.55
C THR A 141 -13.09 8.27 28.55
N THR A 142 -14.30 8.02 28.97
CA THR A 142 -14.64 6.86 29.82
C THR A 142 -15.35 5.80 28.99
N ASP A 143 -15.21 4.55 29.41
CA ASP A 143 -16.07 3.49 28.94
C ASP A 143 -17.52 3.64 29.51
N LEU A 144 -18.44 2.78 29.09
CA LEU A 144 -19.84 2.83 29.55
C LEU A 144 -20.02 2.50 31.05
N THR A 145 -18.99 2.00 31.72
CA THR A 145 -18.97 1.77 33.17
C THR A 145 -18.40 2.96 33.95
N GLY A 146 -17.93 4.01 33.25
CA GLY A 146 -17.34 5.22 33.86
C GLY A 146 -15.84 5.13 34.09
N ILE A 147 -15.15 4.07 33.63
CA ILE A 147 -13.69 3.91 33.79
C ILE A 147 -12.99 4.63 32.63
N SER A 148 -12.01 5.50 33.00
CA SER A 148 -11.20 6.21 31.99
C SER A 148 -10.36 5.26 31.15
N LEU A 149 -10.30 5.52 29.84
CA LEU A 149 -9.48 4.74 28.92
C LEU A 149 -7.99 4.98 29.17
N ARG A 150 -7.20 3.95 28.95
CA ARG A 150 -5.77 3.94 29.24
C ARG A 150 -4.93 3.99 27.99
N ARG A 151 -3.92 4.85 28.00
CA ARG A 151 -2.90 4.95 26.97
C ARG A 151 -2.25 3.59 26.70
N TYR A 152 -1.99 3.28 25.42
CA TYR A 152 -1.44 2.03 24.90
C TYR A 152 -2.36 0.79 25.03
N VAL A 153 -3.19 0.71 26.04
CA VAL A 153 -4.07 -0.44 26.29
C VAL A 153 -5.35 -0.34 25.50
N ASP A 154 -5.96 0.85 25.50
CA ASP A 154 -7.29 1.06 24.92
C ASP A 154 -7.23 1.84 23.59
N THR A 155 -6.02 2.22 23.11
CA THR A 155 -5.82 3.04 21.92
C THR A 155 -6.47 2.44 20.69
N SER A 156 -6.28 1.16 20.44
CA SER A 156 -6.90 0.48 19.30
C SER A 156 -8.43 0.43 19.39
N ARG A 157 -8.99 0.27 20.62
CA ARG A 157 -10.45 0.29 20.84
C ARG A 157 -11.01 1.70 20.63
N TYR A 158 -10.30 2.70 21.15
CA TYR A 158 -10.66 4.09 21.00
C TYR A 158 -10.65 4.51 19.52
N THR A 159 -9.59 4.19 18.79
CA THR A 159 -9.50 4.44 17.33
C THR A 159 -10.67 3.80 16.58
N THR A 160 -11.01 2.54 16.91
CA THR A 160 -12.16 1.86 16.31
C THR A 160 -13.49 2.55 16.67
N ALA A 161 -13.65 2.99 17.93
CA ALA A 161 -14.83 3.72 18.36
C ALA A 161 -14.98 5.05 17.60
N LEU A 162 -13.88 5.78 17.40
CA LEU A 162 -13.86 7.00 16.58
C LEU A 162 -14.29 6.72 15.13
N SER A 163 -13.79 5.64 14.52
CA SER A 163 -14.18 5.25 13.16
C SER A 163 -15.67 4.89 13.08
N VAL A 164 -16.19 4.12 14.04
CA VAL A 164 -17.62 3.79 14.10
C VAL A 164 -18.51 5.02 14.18
N LEU A 165 -18.12 6.02 15.02
CA LEU A 165 -18.86 7.28 15.14
C LEU A 165 -18.84 8.13 13.88
N ARG A 166 -17.78 8.06 13.11
CA ARG A 166 -17.57 8.91 11.92
C ARG A 166 -18.10 8.28 10.64
N GLU A 167 -18.02 6.96 10.55
CA GLU A 167 -18.34 6.19 9.35
C GLU A 167 -19.71 5.50 9.43
N GLY A 168 -20.22 5.26 10.63
CA GLY A 168 -21.48 4.55 10.86
C GLY A 168 -22.74 5.33 10.54
N ASP A 169 -23.87 4.63 10.50
CA ASP A 169 -25.21 5.23 10.55
C ASP A 169 -25.66 5.32 12.01
N LEU A 170 -25.75 6.54 12.54
CA LEU A 170 -25.89 6.80 13.97
C LEU A 170 -27.28 7.31 14.35
N ASN A 171 -27.68 6.97 15.56
CA ASN A 171 -28.78 7.62 16.28
C ASN A 171 -28.20 8.66 17.25
N GLU A 172 -28.12 9.91 16.79
CA GLU A 172 -27.51 11.01 17.54
C GLU A 172 -28.17 11.22 18.92
N LYS A 173 -29.46 10.93 19.07
CA LYS A 173 -30.17 11.10 20.36
C LYS A 173 -29.61 10.20 21.46
N VAL A 174 -29.15 9.00 21.10
CA VAL A 174 -28.55 8.04 22.03
C VAL A 174 -27.13 8.41 22.41
N LEU A 175 -26.44 9.17 21.53
CA LEU A 175 -25.06 9.64 21.76
C LEU A 175 -24.99 10.89 22.64
N GLN A 176 -26.09 11.59 22.87
CA GLN A 176 -26.09 12.78 23.72
C GLN A 176 -25.56 12.47 25.12
N GLY A 177 -24.49 13.17 25.53
CA GLY A 177 -23.85 12.99 26.82
C GLY A 177 -22.89 11.80 26.93
N ALA A 178 -22.72 11.02 25.86
CA ALA A 178 -21.70 9.96 25.85
C ALA A 178 -20.28 10.56 25.79
N SER A 179 -19.40 10.12 26.70
CA SER A 179 -18.03 10.62 26.84
C SER A 179 -17.22 10.54 25.54
N ILE A 180 -17.46 9.56 24.71
CA ILE A 180 -16.79 9.37 23.40
C ILE A 180 -17.07 10.51 22.41
N VAL A 181 -18.21 11.22 22.53
CA VAL A 181 -18.52 12.37 21.64
C VAL A 181 -17.61 13.55 21.96
N GLU A 182 -17.35 13.82 23.25
CA GLU A 182 -16.35 14.82 23.67
C GLU A 182 -14.94 14.37 23.27
N GLY A 183 -14.64 13.06 23.39
CA GLY A 183 -13.38 12.48 22.93
C GLY A 183 -13.15 12.73 21.45
N LEU A 184 -14.17 12.52 20.60
CA LEU A 184 -14.10 12.80 19.15
C LEU A 184 -13.85 14.29 18.86
N ALA A 185 -14.51 15.19 19.59
CA ALA A 185 -14.30 16.63 19.44
C ALA A 185 -12.84 17.02 19.73
N LYS A 186 -12.28 16.55 20.85
CA LYS A 186 -10.88 16.73 21.22
C LYS A 186 -9.92 16.14 20.17
N TYR A 187 -10.25 14.96 19.64
CA TYR A 187 -9.43 14.32 18.62
C TYR A 187 -9.35 15.18 17.34
N ARG A 188 -10.49 15.70 16.85
CA ARG A 188 -10.55 16.61 15.70
C ARG A 188 -9.76 17.89 15.94
N GLU A 189 -9.88 18.48 17.12
CA GLU A 189 -9.11 19.66 17.51
C GLU A 189 -7.59 19.36 17.51
N ALA A 190 -7.16 18.22 18.06
CA ALA A 190 -5.77 17.81 18.09
C ALA A 190 -5.19 17.58 16.69
N LEU A 191 -5.93 16.94 15.77
CA LEU A 191 -5.54 16.78 14.37
C LEU A 191 -5.37 18.13 13.69
N SER A 192 -6.36 19.03 13.81
CA SER A 192 -6.31 20.38 13.20
C SER A 192 -5.13 21.19 13.73
N ALA A 193 -4.90 21.19 15.04
CA ALA A 193 -3.79 21.92 15.67
C ALA A 193 -2.41 21.46 15.17
N LYS A 194 -2.28 20.19 14.76
CA LYS A 194 -1.05 19.62 14.21
C LYS A 194 -1.02 19.59 12.69
N ARG A 195 -2.08 20.04 12.04
CA ARG A 195 -2.25 20.00 10.57
C ARG A 195 -2.19 18.57 10.03
N TYR A 196 -2.89 17.65 10.67
CA TYR A 196 -3.03 16.28 10.25
C TYR A 196 -4.44 15.97 9.76
N LEU A 197 -4.54 15.08 8.77
CA LEU A 197 -5.76 14.37 8.38
C LEU A 197 -5.53 12.87 8.60
N ASP A 198 -6.50 12.16 9.12
CA ASP A 198 -6.56 10.70 9.01
C ASP A 198 -7.45 10.31 7.82
N TYR A 199 -7.46 9.04 7.45
CA TYR A 199 -8.25 8.56 6.30
C TYR A 199 -9.74 8.89 6.41
N THR A 200 -10.33 8.81 7.60
CA THR A 200 -11.73 9.16 7.79
C THR A 200 -11.97 10.66 7.65
N SER A 201 -11.04 11.49 8.12
CA SER A 201 -11.13 12.96 7.95
C SER A 201 -11.17 13.37 6.49
N ILE A 202 -10.37 12.71 5.64
CA ILE A 202 -10.36 12.97 4.19
C ILE A 202 -11.77 12.77 3.60
N LEU A 203 -12.45 11.67 3.98
CA LEU A 203 -13.80 11.40 3.50
C LEU A 203 -14.83 12.39 4.05
N GLU A 204 -14.76 12.73 5.35
CA GLU A 204 -15.68 13.68 5.99
C GLU A 204 -15.56 15.07 5.38
N GLU A 205 -14.34 15.57 5.19
CA GLU A 205 -14.08 16.88 4.59
C GLU A 205 -14.50 16.93 3.11
N ALA A 206 -14.25 15.86 2.35
CA ALA A 206 -14.71 15.77 0.97
C ALA A 206 -16.25 15.75 0.87
N VAL A 207 -16.94 15.00 1.74
CA VAL A 207 -18.40 15.01 1.81
C VAL A 207 -18.93 16.42 2.18
N THR A 208 -18.27 17.09 3.10
CA THR A 208 -18.61 18.46 3.51
C THR A 208 -18.42 19.45 2.36
N ALA A 209 -17.29 19.38 1.67
CA ALA A 209 -17.02 20.20 0.48
C ALA A 209 -18.02 19.94 -0.65
N LEU A 210 -18.34 18.68 -0.95
CA LEU A 210 -19.32 18.30 -1.96
C LEU A 210 -20.76 18.77 -1.63
N ARG A 211 -21.09 18.94 -0.36
CA ARG A 211 -22.40 19.48 0.06
C ARG A 211 -22.44 20.99 0.08
N GLY A 212 -21.39 21.65 0.53
CA GLY A 212 -21.35 23.08 0.82
C GLY A 212 -20.85 23.97 -0.34
N ASN A 213 -19.97 23.45 -1.21
CA ASN A 213 -19.34 24.23 -2.26
C ASN A 213 -20.08 24.09 -3.61
N GLU A 214 -20.84 25.09 -4.01
CA GLU A 214 -21.62 25.10 -5.25
C GLU A 214 -20.72 25.08 -6.51
N ARG A 215 -19.60 25.80 -6.49
CA ARG A 215 -18.65 25.85 -7.59
C ARG A 215 -18.05 24.45 -7.84
N LEU A 216 -17.63 23.75 -6.78
CA LEU A 216 -17.13 22.39 -6.84
C LEU A 216 -18.19 21.44 -7.42
N ARG A 217 -19.44 21.50 -6.95
CA ARG A 217 -20.52 20.68 -7.50
C ARG A 217 -20.76 20.92 -8.98
N LYS A 218 -20.77 22.19 -9.41
CA LYS A 218 -20.90 22.54 -10.82
C LYS A 218 -19.77 21.97 -11.65
N HIS A 219 -18.52 22.18 -11.24
CA HIS A 219 -17.35 21.63 -11.93
C HIS A 219 -17.42 20.10 -12.07
N LEU A 220 -17.73 19.38 -10.98
CA LEU A 220 -17.85 17.92 -11.03
C LEU A 220 -19.03 17.45 -11.88
N SER A 221 -20.18 18.15 -11.84
CA SER A 221 -21.34 17.80 -12.66
C SER A 221 -21.07 17.95 -14.16
N GLU A 222 -20.21 18.87 -14.54
CA GLU A 222 -19.79 19.04 -15.95
C GLU A 222 -18.74 18.02 -16.37
N ARG A 223 -17.89 17.57 -15.44
CA ARG A 223 -16.75 16.69 -15.68
C ARG A 223 -17.11 15.21 -15.54
N VAL A 224 -17.64 14.76 -14.41
CA VAL A 224 -17.84 13.34 -14.11
C VAL A 224 -19.18 12.85 -14.66
N ARG A 225 -19.12 11.88 -15.58
CA ARG A 225 -20.29 11.27 -16.23
C ARG A 225 -20.47 9.80 -15.90
N CYS A 226 -19.37 9.10 -15.63
CA CYS A 226 -19.35 7.68 -15.31
C CYS A 226 -18.45 7.45 -14.09
N VAL A 227 -18.99 6.76 -13.09
CA VAL A 227 -18.25 6.28 -11.94
C VAL A 227 -18.29 4.76 -11.94
N ILE A 228 -17.13 4.13 -11.94
CA ILE A 228 -16.98 2.68 -11.85
C ILE A 228 -16.40 2.36 -10.46
N VAL A 229 -16.98 1.40 -9.75
CA VAL A 229 -16.50 0.99 -8.42
C VAL A 229 -16.23 -0.51 -8.43
N ASP A 230 -14.95 -0.89 -8.44
CA ASP A 230 -14.53 -2.28 -8.29
C ASP A 230 -14.51 -2.67 -6.80
N GLU A 231 -14.67 -3.96 -6.50
CA GLU A 231 -14.77 -4.51 -5.14
C GLU A 231 -15.82 -3.78 -4.27
N TYR A 232 -16.98 -3.45 -4.87
CA TYR A 232 -18.03 -2.63 -4.23
C TYR A 232 -18.58 -3.21 -2.91
N GLN A 233 -18.45 -4.51 -2.70
CA GLN A 233 -18.82 -5.17 -1.44
C GLN A 233 -18.01 -4.70 -0.24
N ASP A 234 -16.83 -4.09 -0.46
CA ASP A 234 -15.96 -3.61 0.60
C ASP A 234 -16.15 -2.12 0.95
N VAL A 235 -17.04 -1.43 0.23
CA VAL A 235 -17.32 0.00 0.45
C VAL A 235 -18.03 0.23 1.79
N ASN A 236 -17.51 1.18 2.58
CA ASN A 236 -18.12 1.60 3.84
C ASN A 236 -19.19 2.70 3.61
N PRO A 237 -20.06 3.05 4.59
CA PRO A 237 -21.14 4.01 4.37
C PRO A 237 -20.71 5.43 4.04
N VAL A 238 -19.53 5.88 4.50
CA VAL A 238 -19.04 7.23 4.14
C VAL A 238 -18.54 7.23 2.70
N GLN A 239 -17.85 6.19 2.29
CA GLN A 239 -17.45 6.00 0.89
C GLN A 239 -18.69 5.93 -0.03
N GLU A 240 -19.73 5.17 0.40
CA GLU A 240 -21.00 5.13 -0.32
C GLU A 240 -21.69 6.49 -0.40
N ARG A 241 -21.55 7.35 0.62
CA ARG A 241 -22.05 8.73 0.54
C ARG A 241 -21.34 9.54 -0.55
N VAL A 242 -20.01 9.35 -0.73
CA VAL A 242 -19.27 9.99 -1.83
C VAL A 242 -19.81 9.52 -3.17
N VAL A 243 -19.94 8.21 -3.39
CA VAL A 243 -20.49 7.64 -4.63
C VAL A 243 -21.88 8.19 -4.91
N ARG A 244 -22.75 8.23 -3.91
CA ARG A 244 -24.12 8.77 -4.03
C ARG A 244 -24.15 10.26 -4.34
N LEU A 245 -23.24 11.05 -3.78
CA LEU A 245 -23.13 12.47 -4.11
C LEU A 245 -22.74 12.67 -5.57
N LEU A 246 -21.79 11.89 -6.10
CA LEU A 246 -21.44 11.91 -7.52
C LEU A 246 -22.63 11.49 -8.41
N HIS A 247 -23.39 10.47 -8.01
CA HIS A 247 -24.63 10.09 -8.69
C HIS A 247 -25.64 11.24 -8.72
N ASN A 248 -25.85 11.92 -7.62
CA ASN A 248 -26.78 13.04 -7.50
C ASN A 248 -26.34 14.26 -8.36
N LEU A 249 -25.06 14.35 -8.71
CA LEU A 249 -24.52 15.33 -9.65
C LEU A 249 -24.69 14.91 -11.12
N GLY A 250 -25.29 13.74 -11.40
CA GLY A 250 -25.63 13.26 -12.73
C GLY A 250 -24.76 12.11 -13.25
N ALA A 251 -23.76 11.66 -12.53
CA ALA A 251 -22.93 10.54 -12.93
C ALA A 251 -23.71 9.21 -12.91
N LYS A 252 -23.46 8.33 -13.89
CA LYS A 252 -23.95 6.96 -13.92
C LYS A 252 -22.99 6.07 -13.16
N ILE A 253 -23.52 5.16 -12.35
CA ILE A 253 -22.74 4.32 -11.44
C ILE A 253 -22.69 2.90 -12.00
N SER A 254 -21.49 2.37 -12.26
CA SER A 254 -21.24 0.96 -12.56
C SER A 254 -20.50 0.32 -11.39
N VAL A 255 -21.08 -0.68 -10.75
CA VAL A 255 -20.43 -1.39 -9.64
C VAL A 255 -20.11 -2.83 -10.03
N VAL A 256 -18.95 -3.29 -9.56
CA VAL A 256 -18.48 -4.66 -9.75
C VAL A 256 -18.11 -5.23 -8.41
N GLY A 257 -18.53 -6.46 -8.11
CA GLY A 257 -18.17 -7.07 -6.85
C GLY A 257 -18.59 -8.54 -6.73
N ASP A 258 -18.06 -9.15 -5.67
CA ASP A 258 -18.34 -10.51 -5.24
C ASP A 258 -18.75 -10.49 -3.76
N ASP A 259 -20.02 -10.61 -3.49
CA ASP A 259 -20.57 -10.61 -2.11
C ASP A 259 -20.01 -11.75 -1.26
N ASP A 260 -19.62 -12.89 -1.88
CA ASP A 260 -18.98 -14.01 -1.19
C ASP A 260 -17.52 -13.69 -0.78
N GLN A 261 -16.94 -12.58 -1.24
CA GLN A 261 -15.61 -12.08 -0.86
C GLN A 261 -15.64 -10.86 0.08
N THR A 262 -16.77 -10.57 0.72
CA THR A 262 -16.89 -9.53 1.75
C THR A 262 -16.24 -10.00 3.04
N ILE A 263 -14.97 -9.61 3.28
CA ILE A 263 -14.18 -10.05 4.44
C ILE A 263 -13.66 -8.89 5.31
N TYR A 264 -13.99 -7.63 4.98
CA TYR A 264 -13.55 -6.44 5.70
C TYR A 264 -14.66 -5.78 6.54
N GLN A 265 -15.65 -6.55 6.98
CA GLN A 265 -16.76 -6.03 7.81
C GLN A 265 -16.24 -5.36 9.09
N TRP A 266 -15.20 -5.91 9.70
CA TRP A 266 -14.54 -5.32 10.86
C TRP A 266 -13.91 -3.94 10.60
N ARG A 267 -13.66 -3.57 9.33
CA ARG A 267 -13.27 -2.24 8.86
C ARG A 267 -14.46 -1.37 8.45
N GLY A 268 -15.67 -1.89 8.61
CA GLY A 268 -16.89 -1.17 8.29
C GLY A 268 -17.41 -1.41 6.87
N SER A 269 -16.92 -2.38 6.09
CA SER A 269 -17.55 -2.80 4.84
C SER A 269 -19.01 -3.22 5.10
N ASN A 270 -19.87 -2.98 4.13
CA ASN A 270 -21.29 -3.31 4.27
C ASN A 270 -21.76 -4.17 3.10
N LEU A 271 -21.95 -5.46 3.34
CA LEU A 271 -22.52 -6.41 2.38
C LEU A 271 -23.81 -5.89 1.74
N GLN A 272 -24.65 -5.19 2.53
CA GLN A 272 -25.90 -4.63 2.05
C GLN A 272 -25.72 -3.56 0.96
N ASN A 273 -24.51 -3.01 0.80
CA ASN A 273 -24.25 -2.08 -0.30
C ASN A 273 -24.41 -2.78 -1.65
N ILE A 274 -23.79 -3.95 -1.83
CA ILE A 274 -23.89 -4.68 -3.10
C ILE A 274 -25.21 -5.42 -3.23
N VAL A 275 -25.72 -6.02 -2.15
CA VAL A 275 -27.00 -6.77 -2.17
C VAL A 275 -28.17 -5.84 -2.54
N ASN A 276 -28.22 -4.65 -1.96
CA ASN A 276 -29.30 -3.68 -2.16
C ASN A 276 -29.00 -2.60 -3.21
N PHE A 277 -28.00 -2.77 -4.05
CA PHE A 277 -27.63 -1.76 -5.05
C PHE A 277 -28.78 -1.45 -6.00
N ALA A 278 -29.41 -2.47 -6.55
CA ALA A 278 -30.50 -2.32 -7.51
C ALA A 278 -31.78 -1.68 -6.93
N THR A 279 -31.98 -1.74 -5.61
CA THR A 279 -33.09 -1.05 -4.93
C THR A 279 -32.75 0.39 -4.53
N ARG A 280 -31.44 0.68 -4.38
CA ARG A 280 -30.94 1.99 -3.94
C ARG A 280 -30.78 2.97 -5.10
N TYR A 281 -30.41 2.48 -6.27
CA TYR A 281 -30.21 3.28 -7.48
C TYR A 281 -31.30 3.02 -8.50
N PRO A 282 -31.74 4.03 -9.27
CA PRO A 282 -32.81 3.86 -10.26
C PRO A 282 -32.32 3.14 -11.52
N SER A 283 -33.19 2.34 -12.13
CA SER A 283 -32.97 1.73 -13.46
C SER A 283 -31.64 0.98 -13.60
N VAL A 284 -31.35 0.10 -12.63
CA VAL A 284 -30.11 -0.69 -12.62
C VAL A 284 -30.23 -1.89 -13.56
N THR A 285 -29.27 -2.03 -14.48
CA THR A 285 -29.04 -3.26 -15.23
C THR A 285 -28.16 -4.20 -14.41
N GLN A 286 -28.55 -5.47 -14.25
CA GLN A 286 -27.80 -6.47 -13.52
C GLN A 286 -27.27 -7.53 -14.48
N ILE A 287 -25.97 -7.83 -14.43
CA ILE A 287 -25.32 -8.87 -15.23
C ILE A 287 -24.47 -9.74 -14.33
N GLN A 288 -24.49 -11.05 -14.52
CA GLN A 288 -23.74 -12.02 -13.71
C GLN A 288 -22.51 -12.50 -14.51
N LEU A 289 -21.33 -12.44 -13.91
CA LEU A 289 -20.08 -12.99 -14.47
C LEU A 289 -19.79 -14.32 -13.75
N GLN A 290 -20.12 -15.43 -14.41
CA GLN A 290 -20.17 -16.75 -13.78
C GLN A 290 -18.93 -17.62 -14.08
N GLU A 291 -18.26 -17.42 -15.20
CA GLU A 291 -17.18 -18.29 -15.66
C GLU A 291 -15.87 -17.98 -14.92
N ASN A 292 -15.26 -19.01 -14.32
CA ASN A 292 -13.97 -18.90 -13.62
C ASN A 292 -12.80 -19.26 -14.54
N HIS A 293 -11.99 -18.28 -14.85
CA HIS A 293 -10.79 -18.37 -15.70
C HIS A 293 -9.48 -18.55 -14.89
N ARG A 294 -9.56 -18.89 -13.60
CA ARG A 294 -8.40 -18.95 -12.69
C ARG A 294 -8.05 -20.36 -12.26
N SER A 295 -9.03 -21.07 -11.69
CA SER A 295 -8.80 -22.25 -10.88
C SER A 295 -9.23 -23.55 -11.59
N SER A 296 -8.69 -24.67 -11.11
CA SER A 296 -9.16 -26.00 -11.56
C SER A 296 -10.60 -26.26 -11.10
N GLU A 297 -11.29 -27.15 -11.82
CA GLU A 297 -12.67 -27.51 -11.51
C GLU A 297 -12.86 -27.99 -10.06
N ALA A 298 -11.86 -28.70 -9.52
CA ALA A 298 -11.92 -29.23 -8.17
C ALA A 298 -11.94 -28.11 -7.10
N VAL A 299 -11.11 -27.07 -7.27
CA VAL A 299 -11.09 -25.90 -6.40
C VAL A 299 -12.44 -25.14 -6.49
N ILE A 300 -12.96 -25.01 -7.72
CA ILE A 300 -14.23 -24.31 -7.97
C ILE A 300 -15.38 -25.04 -7.31
N HIS A 301 -15.46 -26.37 -7.47
CA HIS A 301 -16.49 -27.19 -6.83
C HIS A 301 -16.45 -27.07 -5.32
N LEU A 302 -15.28 -27.28 -4.70
CA LEU A 302 -15.13 -27.16 -3.26
C LEU A 302 -15.56 -25.79 -2.74
N ALA A 303 -15.13 -24.70 -3.39
CA ALA A 303 -15.45 -23.35 -2.99
C ALA A 303 -16.95 -23.05 -3.14
N ARG A 304 -17.56 -23.41 -4.26
CA ARG A 304 -18.98 -23.21 -4.56
C ARG A 304 -19.89 -23.92 -3.57
N GLU A 305 -19.64 -25.22 -3.35
CA GLU A 305 -20.44 -26.02 -2.43
C GLU A 305 -20.30 -25.52 -0.99
N PHE A 306 -19.09 -25.11 -0.60
CA PHE A 306 -18.82 -24.60 0.73
C PHE A 306 -19.57 -23.27 1.00
N ILE A 307 -19.49 -22.29 0.10
CA ILE A 307 -20.08 -20.98 0.32
C ILE A 307 -21.62 -20.98 0.19
N ALA A 308 -22.18 -22.00 -0.45
CA ALA A 308 -23.65 -22.20 -0.56
C ALA A 308 -24.35 -22.38 0.81
N GLN A 309 -23.60 -22.64 1.89
CA GLN A 309 -24.13 -22.67 3.25
C GLN A 309 -24.55 -21.30 3.79
N ASN A 310 -24.05 -20.20 3.21
CA ASN A 310 -24.43 -18.86 3.59
C ASN A 310 -25.80 -18.50 3.00
N ARG A 311 -26.64 -17.81 3.80
CA ARG A 311 -28.00 -17.42 3.41
C ARG A 311 -28.04 -16.05 2.75
N GLU A 312 -27.27 -15.11 3.29
CA GLU A 312 -27.16 -13.74 2.74
C GLU A 312 -26.13 -13.70 1.61
N ARG A 313 -26.60 -13.92 0.38
CA ARG A 313 -25.78 -13.85 -0.82
C ARG A 313 -26.61 -13.57 -2.07
N LEU A 314 -26.00 -12.97 -3.08
CA LEU A 314 -26.62 -12.79 -4.39
C LEU A 314 -26.66 -14.10 -5.17
N PRO A 315 -27.73 -14.37 -5.92
CA PRO A 315 -27.81 -15.55 -6.78
C PRO A 315 -26.72 -15.49 -7.85
N LYS A 316 -25.84 -16.48 -7.83
CA LYS A 316 -24.79 -16.65 -8.85
C LYS A 316 -24.25 -18.06 -8.84
N GLU A 317 -23.78 -18.51 -9.98
CA GLU A 317 -23.04 -19.76 -10.10
C GLU A 317 -21.57 -19.48 -10.43
N MET A 318 -20.68 -20.44 -10.12
CA MET A 318 -19.28 -20.39 -10.51
C MET A 318 -18.98 -21.60 -11.38
N VAL A 319 -18.76 -21.37 -12.68
CA VAL A 319 -18.61 -22.40 -13.70
C VAL A 319 -17.13 -22.51 -14.10
N PRO A 320 -16.56 -23.72 -14.14
CA PRO A 320 -15.16 -23.91 -14.58
C PRO A 320 -15.03 -23.74 -16.10
N THR A 321 -13.99 -23.02 -16.54
CA THR A 321 -13.64 -22.90 -17.97
C THR A 321 -12.55 -23.87 -18.41
N GLY A 322 -11.99 -24.68 -17.51
CA GLY A 322 -10.83 -25.53 -17.80
C GLY A 322 -9.50 -24.77 -17.87
N ALA A 323 -9.42 -23.58 -17.30
CA ALA A 323 -8.18 -22.76 -17.25
C ALA A 323 -7.01 -23.51 -16.62
N GLN A 324 -7.29 -24.37 -15.64
CA GLN A 324 -6.35 -25.30 -15.03
C GLN A 324 -6.92 -26.71 -15.07
N SER A 325 -6.11 -27.69 -15.55
CA SER A 325 -6.49 -29.09 -15.52
C SER A 325 -6.46 -29.62 -14.09
N TYR A 326 -7.43 -30.41 -13.72
CA TYR A 326 -7.43 -31.19 -12.48
C TYR A 326 -6.73 -32.55 -12.69
N GLU A 327 -5.92 -32.93 -11.74
CA GLU A 327 -5.35 -34.27 -11.60
C GLU A 327 -5.60 -34.79 -10.18
N ASP A 328 -5.82 -36.09 -10.08
CA ASP A 328 -6.07 -36.71 -8.79
C ASP A 328 -4.92 -36.45 -7.80
N GLY A 329 -5.27 -35.92 -6.63
CA GLY A 329 -4.31 -35.47 -5.63
C GLY A 329 -3.89 -34.00 -5.70
N ASP A 330 -4.49 -33.16 -6.56
CA ASP A 330 -4.27 -31.71 -6.53
C ASP A 330 -4.86 -31.08 -5.28
N ILE A 331 -5.91 -31.66 -4.70
CA ILE A 331 -6.47 -31.24 -3.42
C ILE A 331 -6.26 -32.35 -2.39
N VAL A 332 -5.55 -32.02 -1.31
CA VAL A 332 -5.18 -32.96 -0.25
C VAL A 332 -5.62 -32.44 1.11
N ALA A 333 -6.32 -33.29 1.88
CA ALA A 333 -6.64 -33.03 3.27
C ALA A 333 -5.94 -34.04 4.18
N ARG A 334 -5.18 -33.56 5.18
CA ARG A 334 -4.37 -34.38 6.08
C ARG A 334 -4.48 -33.92 7.53
N THR A 335 -4.48 -34.91 8.44
CA THR A 335 -4.41 -34.68 9.89
C THR A 335 -3.09 -35.17 10.45
N PHE A 336 -2.60 -34.53 11.50
CA PHE A 336 -1.32 -34.81 12.12
C PHE A 336 -1.46 -34.91 13.65
N PRO A 337 -0.55 -35.62 14.34
CA PRO A 337 -0.58 -35.73 15.80
C PRO A 337 -0.32 -34.41 16.53
N ASP A 338 0.47 -33.52 15.94
CA ASP A 338 0.90 -32.24 16.51
C ASP A 338 1.24 -31.23 15.41
N PRO A 339 1.36 -29.91 15.75
CA PRO A 339 1.69 -28.86 14.79
C PRO A 339 3.09 -28.97 14.17
N ASP A 340 4.07 -29.62 14.82
CA ASP A 340 5.41 -29.79 14.27
C ASP A 340 5.40 -30.79 13.12
N GLN A 341 4.65 -31.88 13.24
CA GLN A 341 4.46 -32.86 12.16
C GLN A 341 3.62 -32.27 11.00
N GLU A 342 2.63 -31.42 11.31
CA GLU A 342 1.92 -30.64 10.29
C GLU A 342 2.88 -29.76 9.50
N ALA A 343 3.72 -29.00 10.18
CA ALA A 343 4.72 -28.13 9.59
C ALA A 343 5.78 -28.90 8.77
N GLN A 344 6.21 -30.07 9.25
CA GLN A 344 7.13 -30.94 8.52
C GLN A 344 6.51 -31.48 7.22
N PHE A 345 5.23 -31.82 7.24
CA PHE A 345 4.50 -32.20 6.03
C PHE A 345 4.46 -31.05 5.02
N ILE A 346 4.20 -29.83 5.46
CA ILE A 346 4.16 -28.65 4.59
C ILE A 346 5.52 -28.42 3.92
N THR A 347 6.62 -28.43 4.68
CA THR A 347 7.97 -28.23 4.14
C THR A 347 8.39 -29.34 3.17
N THR A 348 8.06 -30.60 3.49
CA THR A 348 8.31 -31.72 2.59
C THR A 348 7.53 -31.58 1.28
N THR A 349 6.27 -31.17 1.37
CA THR A 349 5.40 -30.99 0.20
C THR A 349 5.88 -29.83 -0.67
N ILE A 350 6.32 -28.70 -0.09
CA ILE A 350 6.92 -27.57 -0.80
C ILE A 350 8.10 -28.06 -1.65
N ASN A 351 9.02 -28.83 -1.06
CA ASN A 351 10.18 -29.37 -1.78
C ASN A 351 9.78 -30.36 -2.90
N GLN A 352 8.75 -31.16 -2.70
CA GLN A 352 8.22 -32.04 -3.72
C GLN A 352 7.56 -31.31 -4.89
N LEU A 353 6.89 -30.19 -4.62
CA LEU A 353 6.19 -29.38 -5.63
C LEU A 353 7.13 -28.46 -6.42
N ARG A 354 8.24 -28.06 -5.83
CA ARG A 354 9.23 -27.22 -6.51
C ARG A 354 9.74 -27.91 -7.78
N GLY A 355 9.62 -27.26 -8.93
CA GLY A 355 10.02 -27.83 -10.24
C GLY A 355 8.91 -28.60 -10.95
N ILE A 356 7.71 -28.80 -10.37
CA ILE A 356 6.59 -29.37 -11.13
C ILE A 356 6.22 -28.44 -12.27
N ALA A 357 6.01 -29.01 -13.47
CA ALA A 357 5.62 -28.25 -14.65
C ALA A 357 4.22 -27.64 -14.45
N PHE A 358 4.14 -26.32 -14.60
CA PHE A 358 2.91 -25.53 -14.42
C PHE A 358 2.75 -24.53 -15.57
N ARG A 359 1.51 -24.25 -15.97
CA ARG A 359 1.16 -23.17 -16.91
C ARG A 359 0.38 -22.08 -16.20
N ASP A 360 0.84 -20.84 -16.28
CA ASP A 360 0.14 -19.71 -15.65
C ASP A 360 -1.21 -19.40 -16.32
N ALA A 361 -1.30 -19.63 -17.63
CA ALA A 361 -2.51 -19.58 -18.46
C ALA A 361 -2.47 -20.72 -19.51
N PRO A 362 -3.60 -21.13 -20.08
CA PRO A 362 -3.64 -22.20 -21.11
C PRO A 362 -2.70 -21.93 -22.29
N SER A 363 -2.53 -20.68 -22.67
CA SER A 363 -1.67 -20.24 -23.78
C SER A 363 -0.21 -19.99 -23.40
N SER A 364 0.14 -20.05 -22.10
CA SER A 364 1.51 -19.78 -21.64
C SER A 364 2.42 -21.01 -21.81
N ARG A 365 3.73 -20.78 -21.96
CA ARG A 365 4.71 -21.87 -21.88
C ARG A 365 4.70 -22.49 -20.48
N PRO A 366 4.92 -23.80 -20.35
CA PRO A 366 5.08 -24.41 -19.03
C PRO A 366 6.43 -23.98 -18.42
N ARG A 367 6.45 -23.78 -17.11
CA ARG A 367 7.64 -23.55 -16.28
C ARG A 367 7.64 -24.45 -15.05
N GLY A 368 8.77 -24.62 -14.38
CA GLY A 368 8.80 -25.30 -13.08
C GLY A 368 8.34 -24.39 -11.97
N LEU A 369 7.50 -24.89 -11.05
CA LEU A 369 7.08 -24.16 -9.86
C LEU A 369 8.30 -23.76 -9.01
N SER A 370 8.28 -22.54 -8.49
CA SER A 370 9.30 -22.02 -7.58
C SER A 370 8.69 -21.69 -6.21
N TYR A 371 9.47 -21.22 -5.25
CA TYR A 371 9.01 -20.88 -3.90
C TYR A 371 7.97 -19.76 -3.91
N SER A 372 8.14 -18.74 -4.76
CA SER A 372 7.20 -17.64 -4.93
C SER A 372 5.82 -18.04 -5.47
N ASP A 373 5.68 -19.25 -5.99
CA ASP A 373 4.39 -19.82 -6.42
C ASP A 373 3.54 -20.38 -5.28
N MET A 374 4.08 -20.42 -4.05
CA MET A 374 3.50 -21.14 -2.92
C MET A 374 3.13 -20.18 -1.79
N ALA A 375 1.91 -20.30 -1.28
CA ALA A 375 1.43 -19.53 -0.15
C ALA A 375 0.90 -20.42 0.96
N ILE A 376 1.17 -20.02 2.21
CA ILE A 376 0.62 -20.61 3.43
C ILE A 376 -0.33 -19.58 4.03
N LEU A 377 -1.62 -19.91 4.06
CA LEU A 377 -2.68 -18.99 4.48
C LEU A 377 -3.20 -19.39 5.84
N LEU A 378 -3.03 -18.49 6.81
CA LEU A 378 -3.45 -18.68 8.19
C LEU A 378 -4.59 -17.73 8.56
N ARG A 379 -5.47 -18.15 9.46
CA ARG A 379 -6.45 -17.23 10.07
C ARG A 379 -5.76 -16.19 10.94
N SER A 380 -4.66 -16.60 11.61
CA SER A 380 -3.78 -15.72 12.38
C SER A 380 -2.37 -16.29 12.33
N VAL A 381 -1.43 -15.53 11.80
CA VAL A 381 -0.02 -15.93 11.76
C VAL A 381 0.57 -15.93 13.16
N ALA A 382 0.30 -14.90 13.96
CA ALA A 382 0.77 -14.79 15.35
C ALA A 382 0.41 -16.01 16.21
N ASN A 383 -0.73 -16.66 15.99
CA ASN A 383 -1.16 -17.80 16.78
C ASN A 383 -0.71 -19.16 16.24
N ASN A 384 -0.43 -19.28 14.93
CA ASN A 384 -0.21 -20.57 14.28
C ASN A 384 1.05 -20.59 13.40
N GLY A 385 1.74 -19.47 13.20
CA GLY A 385 2.88 -19.37 12.27
C GLY A 385 4.17 -20.01 12.80
N HIS A 386 4.42 -19.94 14.11
CA HIS A 386 5.71 -20.33 14.71
C HIS A 386 6.19 -21.76 14.37
N PRO A 387 5.39 -22.82 14.47
CA PRO A 387 5.86 -24.17 14.09
C PRO A 387 6.25 -24.24 12.60
N ILE A 388 5.53 -23.52 11.75
CA ILE A 388 5.74 -23.49 10.29
C ILE A 388 7.04 -22.75 9.95
N THR A 389 7.24 -21.55 10.52
CA THR A 389 8.47 -20.77 10.29
C THR A 389 9.72 -21.50 10.76
N GLU A 390 9.65 -22.18 11.92
CA GLU A 390 10.77 -23.00 12.42
C GLU A 390 11.05 -24.23 11.54
N ALA A 391 10.01 -24.86 10.96
CA ALA A 391 10.20 -25.97 10.03
C ALA A 391 10.80 -25.49 8.71
N LEU A 392 10.39 -24.34 8.19
CA LEU A 392 10.96 -23.76 6.97
C LEU A 392 12.43 -23.37 7.17
N LYS A 393 12.79 -22.75 8.31
CA LYS A 393 14.18 -22.44 8.67
C LYS A 393 15.03 -23.72 8.70
N ARG A 394 14.59 -24.74 9.41
CA ARG A 394 15.30 -26.03 9.50
C ARG A 394 15.48 -26.72 8.15
N ALA A 395 14.54 -26.53 7.23
CA ALA A 395 14.59 -27.08 5.88
C ALA A 395 15.36 -26.22 4.87
N GLY A 396 15.89 -25.05 5.28
CA GLY A 396 16.58 -24.10 4.39
C GLY A 396 15.66 -23.50 3.31
N ILE A 397 14.33 -23.48 3.53
CA ILE A 397 13.37 -22.95 2.57
C ILE A 397 13.19 -21.45 2.82
N PRO A 398 13.48 -20.58 1.83
CA PRO A 398 13.27 -19.14 1.97
C PRO A 398 11.78 -18.83 2.11
N PHE A 399 11.45 -17.95 3.05
CA PHE A 399 10.08 -17.52 3.26
C PHE A 399 10.01 -16.04 3.64
N ILE A 400 8.87 -15.42 3.35
CA ILE A 400 8.51 -14.07 3.78
C ILE A 400 7.22 -14.20 4.57
N VAL A 401 7.19 -13.55 5.72
CA VAL A 401 5.94 -13.33 6.45
C VAL A 401 5.39 -11.97 6.03
N GLU A 402 4.26 -11.97 5.32
CA GLU A 402 3.65 -10.72 4.90
C GLU A 402 2.83 -10.11 6.04
N GLY A 403 3.08 -8.84 6.28
CA GLY A 403 2.54 -8.08 7.40
C GLY A 403 3.58 -7.84 8.49
N MET A 404 3.43 -6.73 9.22
CA MET A 404 4.35 -6.39 10.31
C MET A 404 4.17 -7.25 11.56
N SER A 405 3.03 -7.93 11.69
CA SER A 405 2.68 -8.72 12.89
C SER A 405 3.69 -9.82 13.23
N ASP A 406 4.42 -10.31 12.22
CA ASP A 406 5.34 -11.43 12.42
C ASP A 406 6.78 -11.12 11.97
N LEU A 407 7.06 -9.85 11.68
CA LEU A 407 8.40 -9.40 11.30
C LEU A 407 9.46 -9.84 12.31
N PHE A 408 9.14 -9.78 13.59
CA PHE A 408 10.07 -10.14 14.69
C PHE A 408 10.26 -11.65 14.88
N GLN A 409 9.57 -12.49 14.12
CA GLN A 409 9.89 -13.92 14.02
C GLN A 409 11.09 -14.16 13.09
N THR A 410 11.52 -13.16 12.33
CA THR A 410 12.72 -13.25 11.49
C THR A 410 13.95 -12.88 12.31
N PRO A 411 15.08 -13.62 12.15
CA PRO A 411 16.27 -13.41 12.98
C PRO A 411 16.85 -12.01 12.86
N GLU A 412 16.90 -11.47 11.65
CA GLU A 412 17.43 -10.14 11.35
C GLU A 412 16.61 -9.00 11.96
N ALA A 413 15.28 -9.11 11.95
CA ALA A 413 14.42 -8.11 12.56
C ALA A 413 14.42 -8.23 14.10
N ASP A 414 14.54 -9.44 14.65
CA ASP A 414 14.75 -9.60 16.09
C ASP A 414 16.10 -9.03 16.53
N ALA A 415 17.17 -9.23 15.77
CA ALA A 415 18.46 -8.63 16.04
C ALA A 415 18.40 -7.08 16.05
N ALA A 416 17.70 -6.48 15.08
CA ALA A 416 17.44 -5.04 15.08
C ALA A 416 16.63 -4.58 16.30
N ARG A 417 15.63 -5.36 16.70
CA ARG A 417 14.83 -5.10 17.91
C ARG A 417 15.71 -5.14 19.19
N GLN A 418 16.60 -6.12 19.34
CA GLN A 418 17.52 -6.23 20.48
C GLN A 418 18.47 -5.02 20.55
N LEU A 419 18.94 -4.50 19.40
CA LEU A 419 19.73 -3.28 19.37
C LEU A 419 18.97 -2.10 20.00
N PHE A 420 17.72 -1.86 19.63
CA PHE A 420 16.95 -0.76 20.21
C PHE A 420 16.54 -1.00 21.66
N TYR A 421 16.37 -2.24 22.10
CA TYR A 421 16.19 -2.56 23.50
C TYR A 421 17.44 -2.21 24.32
N PHE A 422 18.63 -2.50 23.80
CA PHE A 422 19.91 -2.13 24.39
C PHE A 422 20.07 -0.61 24.48
N LEU A 423 19.83 0.12 23.39
CA LEU A 423 19.91 1.59 23.33
C LEU A 423 18.92 2.27 24.30
N ALA A 424 17.76 1.68 24.51
CA ALA A 424 16.75 2.15 25.45
C ALA A 424 17.05 1.76 26.91
N SER A 425 18.17 1.06 27.18
CA SER A 425 18.55 0.55 28.50
C SER A 425 17.51 -0.35 29.15
N ARG A 426 16.97 -1.28 28.33
CA ARG A 426 15.97 -2.24 28.81
C ARG A 426 16.61 -3.31 29.68
N ASP A 427 15.94 -3.68 30.78
CA ASP A 427 16.39 -4.72 31.66
C ASP A 427 16.60 -6.06 30.94
N GLY A 428 17.74 -6.73 31.21
CA GLY A 428 18.09 -8.02 30.62
C GLY A 428 18.62 -7.96 29.18
N VAL A 429 18.88 -6.78 28.62
CA VAL A 429 19.50 -6.61 27.31
C VAL A 429 20.82 -5.84 27.45
N ASP A 430 21.90 -6.56 27.31
CA ASP A 430 23.29 -6.08 27.33
C ASP A 430 23.98 -6.28 25.97
N GLU A 431 25.28 -5.95 25.89
CA GLU A 431 26.08 -6.10 24.69
C GLU A 431 26.15 -7.56 24.21
N ASP A 432 26.20 -8.52 25.15
CA ASP A 432 26.27 -9.94 24.81
C ASP A 432 24.96 -10.43 24.19
N ARG A 433 23.82 -9.92 24.66
CA ARG A 433 22.52 -10.21 24.05
C ARG A 433 22.40 -9.66 22.64
N VAL A 434 22.87 -8.44 22.39
CA VAL A 434 22.91 -7.84 21.05
C VAL A 434 23.82 -8.69 20.15
N ARG A 435 25.03 -9.02 20.61
CA ARG A 435 25.98 -9.85 19.85
C ARG A 435 25.37 -11.19 19.46
N ALA A 436 24.84 -11.92 20.41
CA ALA A 436 24.22 -13.22 20.18
C ALA A 436 23.06 -13.17 19.18
N SER A 437 22.25 -12.09 19.20
CA SER A 437 21.14 -11.94 18.26
C SER A 437 21.60 -11.68 16.84
N TRP A 438 22.64 -10.86 16.63
CA TRP A 438 23.22 -10.59 15.30
C TRP A 438 24.00 -11.79 14.75
N GLU A 439 24.69 -12.54 15.59
CA GLU A 439 25.32 -13.82 15.20
C GLU A 439 24.27 -14.85 14.79
N ALA A 440 23.18 -14.98 15.54
CA ALA A 440 22.09 -15.88 15.22
C ALA A 440 21.33 -15.54 13.93
N ALA A 441 21.43 -14.29 13.46
CA ALA A 441 20.84 -13.86 12.19
C ALA A 441 21.60 -14.35 10.95
N GLU A 442 22.83 -14.86 11.10
CA GLU A 442 23.64 -15.45 10.04
C GLU A 442 23.79 -14.56 8.77
N LEU A 443 24.04 -13.29 9.00
CA LEU A 443 24.13 -12.28 7.93
C LEU A 443 25.56 -12.12 7.37
N GLY A 444 26.48 -13.04 7.66
CA GLY A 444 27.87 -12.95 7.20
C GLY A 444 28.66 -11.79 7.81
N VAL A 445 28.23 -11.30 8.97
CA VAL A 445 28.87 -10.21 9.70
C VAL A 445 30.16 -10.69 10.36
N ASP A 446 31.26 -9.96 10.16
CA ASP A 446 32.52 -10.26 10.83
C ASP A 446 32.44 -9.90 12.31
N SER A 447 32.92 -10.80 13.20
CA SER A 447 32.88 -10.59 14.65
C SER A 447 33.64 -9.33 15.10
N LYS A 448 34.69 -8.91 14.37
CA LYS A 448 35.44 -7.68 14.68
C LYS A 448 34.60 -6.44 14.35
N ASP A 449 33.93 -6.42 13.19
CA ASP A 449 33.06 -5.32 12.77
C ASP A 449 31.85 -5.24 13.72
N LEU A 450 31.26 -6.38 14.09
CA LEU A 450 30.15 -6.44 15.05
C LEU A 450 30.55 -5.91 16.45
N ASN A 451 31.69 -6.33 16.98
CA ASN A 451 32.17 -5.84 18.28
C ASN A 451 32.42 -4.33 18.26
N LYS A 452 32.95 -3.80 17.16
CA LYS A 452 33.16 -2.37 16.99
C LYS A 452 31.82 -1.64 16.98
N ALA A 453 30.84 -2.10 16.18
CA ALA A 453 29.53 -1.50 16.10
C ALA A 453 28.79 -1.50 17.45
N ILE A 454 28.90 -2.58 18.22
CA ILE A 454 28.32 -2.67 19.57
C ILE A 454 28.99 -1.66 20.52
N SER A 455 30.33 -1.50 20.43
CA SER A 455 31.04 -0.50 21.25
C SER A 455 30.58 0.93 20.90
N GLU A 456 30.39 1.23 19.61
CA GLU A 456 29.85 2.53 19.17
C GLU A 456 28.40 2.72 19.61
N ALA A 457 27.57 1.66 19.57
CA ALA A 457 26.22 1.68 20.12
C ALA A 457 26.20 1.92 21.65
N SER A 458 27.21 1.44 22.41
CA SER A 458 27.36 1.71 23.84
C SER A 458 27.68 3.19 24.12
N VAL A 459 28.48 3.80 23.28
CA VAL A 459 28.72 5.26 23.34
C VAL A 459 27.43 6.03 23.03
N ALA A 460 26.72 5.64 21.98
CA ALA A 460 25.44 6.26 21.63
C ALA A 460 24.40 6.10 22.77
N ARG A 461 24.31 4.91 23.39
CA ARG A 461 23.47 4.65 24.56
C ARG A 461 23.77 5.61 25.70
N SER A 462 25.06 5.83 26.01
CA SER A 462 25.47 6.73 27.07
C SER A 462 25.06 8.18 26.77
N ALA A 463 25.20 8.62 25.53
CA ALA A 463 24.76 9.94 25.08
C ALA A 463 23.22 10.11 25.13
N ILE A 464 22.45 9.06 24.78
CA ILE A 464 20.97 9.04 24.88
C ILE A 464 20.55 9.19 26.34
N ILE A 465 21.23 8.50 27.28
CA ILE A 465 20.92 8.55 28.70
C ILE A 465 21.23 9.93 29.31
N SER A 466 22.40 10.50 28.95
CA SER A 466 22.82 11.81 29.47
C SER A 466 21.95 12.97 28.92
N GLY A 467 21.51 12.87 27.68
CA GLY A 467 20.68 13.90 27.03
C GLY A 467 21.37 15.26 26.92
N GLU A 468 22.70 15.30 26.84
CA GLU A 468 23.49 16.54 26.82
C GLU A 468 23.26 17.38 25.56
N GLU A 469 23.09 16.73 24.41
CA GLU A 469 22.83 17.42 23.15
C GLU A 469 21.34 17.76 23.03
N LYS A 470 21.03 19.02 22.74
CA LYS A 470 19.65 19.51 22.63
C LYS A 470 19.05 19.36 21.22
N ARG A 471 19.83 18.96 20.23
CA ARG A 471 19.33 18.80 18.86
C ARG A 471 18.69 17.43 18.67
N PHE A 472 17.42 17.40 18.33
CA PHE A 472 16.67 16.16 18.11
C PHE A 472 17.22 15.30 16.97
N SER A 473 17.86 15.90 15.96
CA SER A 473 18.48 15.20 14.83
C SER A 473 19.67 14.33 15.21
N VAL A 474 20.36 14.64 16.31
CA VAL A 474 21.48 13.81 16.83
C VAL A 474 20.99 12.46 17.33
N TYR A 475 19.77 12.43 17.86
CA TYR A 475 19.14 11.22 18.41
C TYR A 475 18.10 10.62 17.45
N ASN A 476 18.34 10.69 16.16
CA ASN A 476 17.47 10.17 15.12
C ASN A 476 17.56 8.63 15.11
N LEU A 477 16.41 7.95 15.28
CA LEU A 477 16.33 6.48 15.34
C LEU A 477 16.78 5.85 14.01
N GLN A 478 16.34 6.42 12.89
CA GLN A 478 16.67 5.92 11.55
C GLN A 478 18.17 6.04 11.28
N ARG A 479 18.77 7.18 11.65
CA ARG A 479 20.24 7.38 11.52
C ARG A 479 21.00 6.34 12.36
N THR A 480 20.60 6.13 13.60
CA THR A 480 21.24 5.14 14.48
C THR A 480 21.15 3.73 13.90
N PHE A 481 20.00 3.38 13.33
CA PHE A 481 19.80 2.08 12.68
C PHE A 481 20.72 1.90 11.45
N ILE A 482 20.65 2.84 10.51
CA ILE A 482 21.49 2.79 9.30
C ILE A 482 22.97 2.77 9.66
N GLN A 483 23.40 3.63 10.61
CA GLN A 483 24.79 3.68 11.06
C GLN A 483 25.26 2.34 11.62
N PHE A 484 24.43 1.65 12.42
CA PHE A 484 24.78 0.33 12.93
C PHE A 484 24.93 -0.70 11.79
N LEU A 485 24.00 -0.70 10.81
CA LEU A 485 24.10 -1.59 9.65
C LEU A 485 25.38 -1.30 8.82
N GLU A 486 25.76 -0.04 8.72
CA GLU A 486 27.00 0.37 8.07
C GLU A 486 28.24 -0.07 8.84
N ASP A 487 28.23 0.07 10.16
CA ASP A 487 29.36 -0.28 11.04
C ASP A 487 29.64 -1.78 11.06
N ILE A 488 28.60 -2.61 10.99
CA ILE A 488 28.75 -4.06 10.77
C ILE A 488 29.09 -4.42 9.32
N ARG A 489 29.18 -3.42 8.41
CA ARG A 489 29.45 -3.58 6.98
C ARG A 489 28.50 -4.58 6.31
N LEU A 490 27.23 -4.48 6.63
CA LEU A 490 26.20 -5.33 6.02
C LEU A 490 26.10 -5.03 4.53
N THR A 491 26.42 -6.01 3.69
CA THR A 491 26.23 -5.94 2.22
C THR A 491 25.58 -7.21 1.71
N GLU A 492 24.91 -7.12 0.57
CA GLU A 492 24.18 -8.25 -0.01
C GLU A 492 25.11 -9.46 -0.29
N GLU A 493 26.34 -9.19 -0.74
CA GLU A 493 27.32 -10.24 -1.10
C GLU A 493 27.88 -10.97 0.10
N ARG A 494 27.82 -10.41 1.31
CA ARG A 494 28.30 -11.05 2.53
C ARG A 494 27.30 -12.06 3.09
N ILE A 495 26.02 -11.90 2.75
CA ILE A 495 24.97 -12.80 3.22
C ILE A 495 25.00 -14.06 2.38
N HIS A 496 25.61 -15.11 2.92
CA HIS A 496 25.73 -16.39 2.24
C HIS A 496 24.50 -17.27 2.46
N GLY A 497 24.10 -18.00 1.43
CA GLY A 497 23.12 -19.08 1.49
C GLY A 497 23.73 -20.35 0.90
N ASP A 498 23.04 -21.48 1.02
CA ASP A 498 23.46 -22.73 0.38
C ASP A 498 23.62 -22.55 -1.14
N ALA A 499 24.57 -23.26 -1.73
CA ALA A 499 24.90 -23.17 -3.15
C ALA A 499 23.62 -23.36 -4.02
N GLY A 500 23.17 -22.32 -4.68
CA GLY A 500 21.95 -22.26 -5.49
C GLY A 500 20.81 -21.41 -4.93
N VAL A 501 20.90 -20.91 -3.69
CA VAL A 501 19.87 -20.07 -3.01
C VAL A 501 20.47 -18.80 -2.37
N ALA A 502 21.77 -18.58 -2.54
CA ALA A 502 22.52 -17.49 -1.87
C ALA A 502 21.88 -16.11 -2.07
N GLY A 503 21.55 -15.73 -3.30
CA GLY A 503 20.94 -14.43 -3.60
C GLY A 503 19.59 -14.23 -2.91
N THR A 504 18.76 -15.26 -2.87
CA THR A 504 17.42 -15.19 -2.27
C THR A 504 17.46 -14.93 -0.75
N ARG A 505 18.43 -15.53 -0.01
CA ARG A 505 18.56 -15.29 1.44
C ARG A 505 18.93 -13.84 1.73
N ALA A 506 19.87 -13.28 0.96
CA ALA A 506 20.29 -11.90 1.09
C ALA A 506 19.14 -10.92 0.82
N GLU A 507 18.37 -11.15 -0.25
CA GLU A 507 17.22 -10.35 -0.60
C GLU A 507 16.14 -10.37 0.51
N VAL A 508 15.82 -11.54 1.05
CA VAL A 508 14.84 -11.68 2.14
C VAL A 508 15.32 -10.95 3.39
N ALA A 509 16.60 -11.10 3.76
CA ALA A 509 17.15 -10.44 4.94
C ALA A 509 17.12 -8.91 4.82
N LEU A 510 17.56 -8.38 3.67
CA LEU A 510 17.53 -6.94 3.43
C LEU A 510 16.10 -6.41 3.32
N TYR A 511 15.17 -7.16 2.73
CA TYR A 511 13.75 -6.81 2.73
C TYR A 511 13.20 -6.68 4.17
N ASN A 512 13.47 -7.65 5.05
CA ASN A 512 13.00 -7.63 6.43
C ASN A 512 13.61 -6.47 7.24
N LEU A 513 14.90 -6.15 7.02
CA LEU A 513 15.53 -4.97 7.63
C LEU A 513 14.97 -3.65 7.08
N GLY A 514 14.63 -3.61 5.79
CA GLY A 514 13.93 -2.48 5.19
C GLY A 514 12.53 -2.27 5.77
N MET A 515 11.80 -3.37 6.02
CA MET A 515 10.52 -3.33 6.75
C MET A 515 10.68 -2.78 8.18
N PHE A 516 11.78 -3.16 8.86
CA PHE A 516 12.11 -2.59 10.16
C PHE A 516 12.44 -1.09 10.07
N SER A 517 13.12 -0.66 9.00
CA SER A 517 13.37 0.75 8.70
C SER A 517 12.07 1.54 8.50
N GLN A 518 11.07 0.96 7.81
CA GLN A 518 9.74 1.57 7.66
C GLN A 518 9.04 1.76 9.01
N LEU A 519 9.14 0.77 9.89
CA LEU A 519 8.58 0.83 11.24
C LEU A 519 9.22 1.95 12.08
N ILE A 520 10.54 2.15 11.95
CA ILE A 520 11.23 3.29 12.57
C ILE A 520 10.68 4.61 12.01
N SER A 521 10.52 4.72 10.69
CA SER A 521 10.03 5.95 10.04
C SER A 521 8.64 6.33 10.55
N ASP A 522 7.70 5.39 10.55
CA ASP A 522 6.33 5.63 11.04
C ASP A 522 6.32 6.14 12.50
N PHE A 523 7.17 5.57 13.35
CA PHE A 523 7.28 6.01 14.74
C PHE A 523 7.95 7.39 14.83
N GLU A 524 9.05 7.60 14.12
CA GLU A 524 9.86 8.80 14.24
C GLU A 524 9.16 10.03 13.68
N GLU A 525 8.37 9.93 12.64
CA GLU A 525 7.56 11.03 12.10
C GLU A 525 6.64 11.64 13.16
N VAL A 526 6.07 10.82 14.02
CA VAL A 526 5.23 11.28 15.13
C VAL A 526 6.06 11.75 16.32
N HIS A 527 7.20 11.11 16.64
CA HIS A 527 7.96 11.30 17.87
C HIS A 527 9.28 12.06 17.69
N PHE A 528 9.55 12.66 16.54
CA PHE A 528 10.84 13.31 16.23
C PHE A 528 11.30 14.31 17.30
N GLN A 529 10.40 15.18 17.78
CA GLN A 529 10.67 16.22 18.78
C GLN A 529 10.56 15.74 20.23
N SER A 530 10.50 14.43 20.48
CA SER A 530 10.47 13.90 21.85
C SER A 530 11.85 13.96 22.50
N ASP A 531 11.89 14.06 23.84
CA ASP A 531 13.14 13.94 24.61
C ASP A 531 13.87 12.65 24.23
N PRO A 532 15.22 12.67 24.03
CA PRO A 532 15.94 11.53 23.48
C PRO A 532 15.77 10.24 24.29
N LYS A 533 16.01 10.27 25.59
CA LYS A 533 15.86 9.12 26.47
C LYS A 533 14.43 8.56 26.40
N ARG A 534 13.46 9.44 26.49
CA ARG A 534 12.04 9.09 26.42
C ARG A 534 11.68 8.53 25.03
N LYS A 535 12.20 9.10 23.95
CA LYS A 535 11.97 8.63 22.58
C LYS A 535 12.40 7.19 22.39
N TYR A 536 13.62 6.83 22.82
CA TYR A 536 14.13 5.46 22.72
C TYR A 536 13.35 4.50 23.64
N GLN A 537 12.96 4.93 24.83
CA GLN A 537 12.13 4.12 25.73
C GLN A 537 10.73 3.87 25.16
N GLU A 538 10.07 4.90 24.62
CA GLU A 538 8.76 4.77 23.97
C GLU A 538 8.85 3.92 22.71
N PHE A 539 9.93 4.04 21.92
CA PHE A 539 10.16 3.17 20.76
C PHE A 539 10.38 1.71 21.17
N SER A 540 11.20 1.47 22.17
CA SER A 540 11.38 0.11 22.74
C SER A 540 10.06 -0.49 23.24
N GLY A 541 9.23 0.31 23.92
CA GLY A 541 7.88 -0.09 24.32
C GLY A 541 6.96 -0.39 23.14
N PHE A 542 7.00 0.45 22.10
CA PHE A 542 6.28 0.24 20.85
C PHE A 542 6.67 -1.09 20.19
N LEU A 543 7.96 -1.36 20.04
CA LEU A 543 8.48 -2.61 19.47
C LEU A 543 8.00 -3.86 20.24
N GLN A 544 7.85 -3.75 21.56
CA GLN A 544 7.47 -4.90 22.38
C GLN A 544 5.97 -5.18 22.43
N PHE A 545 5.16 -4.10 22.50
CA PHE A 545 3.77 -4.25 22.89
C PHE A 545 2.76 -3.81 21.83
N GLN A 546 3.16 -2.94 20.89
CA GLN A 546 2.21 -2.30 19.97
C GLN A 546 2.52 -2.57 18.49
N ALA A 547 3.78 -2.73 18.11
CA ALA A 547 4.16 -2.82 16.70
C ALA A 547 3.36 -3.89 15.94
N GLU A 548 3.25 -5.10 16.50
CA GLU A 548 2.46 -6.17 15.89
C GLU A 548 0.96 -5.87 15.77
N SER A 549 0.40 -5.10 16.73
CA SER A 549 -1.04 -4.82 16.79
C SER A 549 -1.46 -3.52 16.11
N TYR A 550 -0.51 -2.61 15.83
CA TYR A 550 -0.81 -1.31 15.23
C TYR A 550 -0.86 -1.37 13.72
N TYR A 551 -0.08 -2.26 13.12
CA TYR A 551 -0.14 -2.47 11.67
C TYR A 551 -1.40 -3.26 11.30
N PRO A 552 -2.11 -2.87 10.23
CA PRO A 552 -3.28 -3.60 9.78
C PRO A 552 -2.90 -4.98 9.22
N GLU A 553 -3.79 -5.95 9.39
CA GLU A 553 -3.66 -7.22 8.70
C GLU A 553 -3.64 -6.98 7.18
N GLY A 554 -2.69 -7.60 6.48
CA GLY A 554 -2.52 -7.44 5.04
C GLY A 554 -1.73 -6.19 4.62
N TRP A 555 -1.09 -5.47 5.57
CA TRP A 555 -0.13 -4.45 5.21
C TRP A 555 1.00 -5.08 4.37
N GLN A 556 1.30 -4.48 3.24
CA GLN A 556 2.31 -4.97 2.30
C GLN A 556 3.39 -3.90 2.09
N GLY A 557 4.63 -4.36 1.92
CA GLY A 557 5.72 -3.53 1.44
C GLY A 557 5.55 -3.16 -0.05
N ASN A 558 6.65 -2.79 -0.70
CA ASN A 558 6.62 -2.40 -2.11
C ASN A 558 6.10 -3.53 -3.00
N GLN A 559 5.21 -3.19 -3.94
CA GLN A 559 4.57 -4.13 -4.86
C GLN A 559 5.53 -4.86 -5.81
N TYR A 560 6.73 -4.32 -6.03
CA TYR A 560 7.75 -4.89 -6.90
C TYR A 560 8.79 -5.74 -6.17
N ALA A 561 8.81 -5.72 -4.83
CA ALA A 561 9.64 -6.63 -4.05
C ALA A 561 9.05 -8.05 -4.10
N ASN A 562 9.64 -8.93 -4.88
CA ASN A 562 9.14 -10.28 -5.08
C ASN A 562 10.27 -11.32 -5.07
N PRO A 563 10.98 -11.50 -3.94
CA PRO A 563 11.99 -12.53 -3.82
C PRO A 563 11.38 -13.93 -4.01
N ASP A 564 12.17 -14.88 -4.51
CA ASP A 564 11.71 -16.27 -4.69
C ASP A 564 11.64 -16.98 -3.33
N ALA A 565 10.57 -16.69 -2.59
CA ALA A 565 10.32 -17.18 -1.25
C ALA A 565 8.87 -17.63 -1.06
N VAL A 566 8.63 -18.60 -0.18
CA VAL A 566 7.28 -18.99 0.22
C VAL A 566 6.63 -17.87 0.99
N ARG A 567 5.38 -17.53 0.68
CA ARG A 567 4.66 -16.46 1.34
C ARG A 567 3.77 -16.99 2.46
N ILE A 568 3.95 -16.47 3.65
CA ILE A 568 3.08 -16.76 4.81
C ILE A 568 2.22 -15.52 5.04
N LEU A 569 0.89 -15.68 4.94
CA LEU A 569 -0.05 -14.57 5.01
C LEU A 569 -1.26 -14.92 5.88
N THR A 570 -1.92 -13.89 6.39
CA THR A 570 -3.30 -14.07 6.85
C THR A 570 -4.25 -14.18 5.64
N VAL A 571 -5.39 -14.85 5.83
CA VAL A 571 -6.41 -14.93 4.76
C VAL A 571 -6.95 -13.55 4.37
N HIS A 572 -6.96 -12.58 5.28
CA HIS A 572 -7.31 -11.19 4.94
C HIS A 572 -6.26 -10.55 4.02
N GLY A 573 -4.98 -10.75 4.30
CA GLY A 573 -3.88 -10.18 3.53
C GLY A 573 -3.75 -10.73 2.11
N VAL A 574 -4.27 -11.94 1.84
CA VAL A 574 -4.17 -12.58 0.52
C VAL A 574 -5.23 -12.11 -0.48
N LYS A 575 -6.19 -11.26 -0.06
CA LYS A 575 -7.24 -10.77 -0.97
C LYS A 575 -6.63 -10.03 -2.17
N GLY A 576 -7.12 -10.34 -3.38
CA GLY A 576 -6.56 -9.85 -4.65
C GLY A 576 -5.44 -10.72 -5.22
N MET A 577 -4.73 -11.51 -4.39
CA MET A 577 -3.64 -12.39 -4.84
C MET A 577 -4.16 -13.75 -5.32
N GLN A 578 -3.27 -14.52 -5.99
CA GLN A 578 -3.55 -15.89 -6.43
C GLN A 578 -2.25 -16.66 -6.61
N PHE A 579 -2.26 -17.94 -6.26
CA PHE A 579 -1.08 -18.80 -6.25
C PHE A 579 -1.35 -20.15 -6.93
N PRO A 580 -0.38 -20.71 -7.65
CA PRO A 580 -0.44 -22.09 -8.10
C PRO A 580 -0.67 -23.10 -6.97
N VAL A 581 -0.04 -22.86 -5.80
CA VAL A 581 -0.07 -23.73 -4.62
C VAL A 581 -0.51 -22.95 -3.39
N VAL A 582 -1.51 -23.45 -2.70
CA VAL A 582 -2.01 -22.86 -1.45
C VAL A 582 -2.09 -23.95 -0.36
N PHE A 583 -1.52 -23.64 0.80
CA PHE A 583 -1.68 -24.39 2.05
C PHE A 583 -2.60 -23.61 2.98
N VAL A 584 -3.59 -24.28 3.56
CA VAL A 584 -4.49 -23.75 4.59
C VAL A 584 -4.37 -24.65 5.82
N PRO A 585 -3.35 -24.43 6.66
CA PRO A 585 -3.14 -25.24 7.87
C PRO A 585 -3.97 -24.75 9.06
N ALA A 586 -3.86 -25.46 10.17
CA ALA A 586 -4.51 -25.14 11.44
C ALA A 586 -6.04 -24.99 11.33
N LEU A 587 -6.70 -25.84 10.54
CA LEU A 587 -8.16 -25.93 10.47
C LEU A 587 -8.71 -26.58 11.74
N ILE A 588 -8.60 -25.85 12.86
CA ILE A 588 -8.89 -26.29 14.22
C ILE A 588 -10.14 -25.57 14.71
N ASP A 589 -11.01 -26.28 15.43
CA ASP A 589 -12.15 -25.68 16.09
C ASP A 589 -11.72 -24.53 17.03
N HIS A 590 -12.48 -23.45 17.11
CA HIS A 590 -12.18 -22.20 17.79
C HIS A 590 -10.98 -21.37 17.24
N ARG A 591 -10.30 -21.81 16.17
CA ARG A 591 -9.26 -21.06 15.48
C ARG A 591 -9.66 -20.65 14.08
N PHE A 592 -10.08 -21.61 13.24
CA PHE A 592 -10.64 -21.34 11.92
C PHE A 592 -11.79 -22.32 11.62
N PRO A 593 -13.04 -21.92 11.86
CA PRO A 593 -13.55 -20.57 12.16
C PRO A 593 -13.18 -20.06 13.55
N SER A 594 -12.92 -18.76 13.66
CA SER A 594 -12.78 -18.07 14.93
C SER A 594 -14.16 -17.93 15.58
N GLN A 595 -14.24 -18.14 16.90
CA GLN A 595 -15.46 -17.85 17.65
C GLN A 595 -15.46 -16.44 18.28
N ARG A 596 -14.37 -15.69 18.09
CA ARG A 596 -14.25 -14.29 18.50
C ARG A 596 -14.62 -13.38 17.33
N TRP A 597 -15.91 -13.33 17.00
CA TRP A 597 -16.42 -12.49 15.93
C TRP A 597 -16.40 -11.02 16.31
N GLY A 598 -16.37 -10.13 15.30
CA GLY A 598 -16.44 -8.69 15.49
C GLY A 598 -15.22 -8.01 16.09
N GLY A 599 -14.10 -8.69 16.15
CA GLY A 599 -12.71 -8.21 16.37
C GLY A 599 -12.44 -7.29 17.55
N LYS A 600 -13.28 -6.31 17.88
CA LYS A 600 -13.01 -5.35 18.95
C LYS A 600 -14.29 -4.99 19.70
N ASN A 601 -14.20 -5.01 21.03
CA ASN A 601 -15.31 -4.68 21.91
C ASN A 601 -15.58 -3.16 21.94
N VAL A 602 -15.94 -2.58 20.80
CA VAL A 602 -16.31 -1.16 20.65
C VAL A 602 -17.51 -0.82 21.55
N TRP A 603 -18.36 -1.79 21.82
CA TRP A 603 -19.55 -1.65 22.66
C TRP A 603 -19.28 -1.38 24.13
N HIS A 604 -18.03 -1.40 24.56
CA HIS A 604 -17.65 -0.89 25.88
C HIS A 604 -17.54 0.64 25.91
N ILE A 605 -17.35 1.27 24.74
CA ILE A 605 -17.12 2.71 24.62
C ILE A 605 -18.30 3.37 23.92
N VAL A 606 -18.84 2.76 22.87
CA VAL A 606 -19.98 3.27 22.09
C VAL A 606 -21.24 2.55 22.55
N PRO A 607 -22.29 3.28 22.95
CA PRO A 607 -23.60 2.66 23.27
C PRO A 607 -24.11 1.89 22.05
N ARG A 608 -24.38 0.61 22.20
CA ARG A 608 -24.81 -0.28 21.10
C ARG A 608 -26.04 0.27 20.36
N ALA A 609 -27.03 0.79 21.08
CA ALA A 609 -28.25 1.39 20.52
C ALA A 609 -27.99 2.67 19.70
N ALA A 610 -26.79 3.24 19.80
CA ALA A 610 -26.41 4.42 19.00
C ALA A 610 -26.08 4.06 17.54
N VAL A 611 -25.80 2.81 17.24
CA VAL A 611 -25.48 2.36 15.88
C VAL A 611 -26.68 1.60 15.32
N ARG A 612 -27.20 2.04 14.18
CA ARG A 612 -28.43 1.46 13.59
C ARG A 612 -28.20 0.06 13.03
N ASP A 613 -27.07 -0.16 12.37
CA ASP A 613 -26.65 -1.45 11.82
C ASP A 613 -25.55 -2.08 12.68
N GLN A 614 -25.93 -2.62 13.84
CA GLN A 614 -25.02 -3.19 14.83
C GLN A 614 -24.36 -4.48 14.36
N ALA A 615 -25.16 -5.33 13.67
CA ALA A 615 -24.72 -6.65 13.20
C ALA A 615 -23.48 -6.57 12.31
N ARG A 616 -23.32 -5.47 11.59
CA ARG A 616 -22.18 -5.17 10.74
C ARG A 616 -20.82 -5.17 11.47
N TYR A 617 -20.82 -4.78 12.76
CA TYR A 617 -19.60 -4.71 13.56
C TYR A 617 -19.40 -5.93 14.46
N GLU A 618 -20.36 -6.86 14.48
CA GLU A 618 -20.36 -8.01 15.36
C GLU A 618 -19.77 -9.28 14.73
N GLY A 619 -19.81 -9.36 13.40
CA GLY A 619 -19.37 -10.54 12.68
C GLY A 619 -20.27 -11.77 12.90
N SER A 620 -20.08 -12.78 12.09
CA SER A 620 -20.88 -14.01 12.11
C SER A 620 -20.07 -15.21 11.60
N ILE A 621 -20.63 -16.41 11.74
CA ILE A 621 -20.08 -17.61 11.11
C ILE A 621 -20.09 -17.50 9.57
N GLU A 622 -21.03 -16.75 8.99
CA GLU A 622 -21.07 -16.51 7.55
C GLU A 622 -19.87 -15.71 7.06
N ASP A 623 -19.34 -14.80 7.90
CA ASP A 623 -18.13 -14.05 7.58
C ASP A 623 -16.88 -14.93 7.62
N GLU A 624 -16.78 -15.84 8.59
CA GLU A 624 -15.69 -16.83 8.63
C GLU A 624 -15.78 -17.79 7.43
N ARG A 625 -16.98 -18.14 6.97
CA ARG A 625 -17.17 -18.93 5.74
C ARG A 625 -16.73 -18.16 4.50
N ARG A 626 -17.03 -16.85 4.39
CA ARG A 626 -16.50 -15.99 3.33
C ARG A 626 -14.97 -15.95 3.37
N LEU A 627 -14.40 -15.89 4.57
CA LEU A 627 -12.94 -15.90 4.74
C LEU A 627 -12.35 -17.22 4.24
N PHE A 628 -12.91 -18.36 4.58
CA PHE A 628 -12.45 -19.66 4.08
C PHE A 628 -12.65 -19.81 2.56
N TYR A 629 -13.78 -19.33 2.03
CA TYR A 629 -14.02 -19.26 0.59
C TYR A 629 -12.92 -18.43 -0.13
N VAL A 630 -12.52 -17.29 0.45
CA VAL A 630 -11.42 -16.50 -0.06
C VAL A 630 -10.12 -17.33 -0.04
N ALA A 631 -9.79 -18.02 1.05
CA ALA A 631 -8.57 -18.84 1.15
C ALA A 631 -8.53 -19.91 0.06
N VAL A 632 -9.61 -20.67 -0.13
CA VAL A 632 -9.71 -21.74 -1.14
C VAL A 632 -9.59 -21.16 -2.56
N THR A 633 -10.26 -20.06 -2.87
CA THR A 633 -10.27 -19.44 -4.21
C THR A 633 -8.98 -18.72 -4.58
N ARG A 634 -7.99 -18.65 -3.66
CA ARG A 634 -6.63 -18.18 -4.00
C ARG A 634 -5.83 -19.22 -4.76
N SER A 635 -6.19 -20.52 -4.62
CA SER A 635 -5.51 -21.61 -5.32
C SER A 635 -5.89 -21.64 -6.81
N LYS A 636 -4.87 -21.75 -7.67
CA LYS A 636 -5.09 -22.08 -9.09
C LYS A 636 -5.25 -23.57 -9.31
N LYS A 637 -4.40 -24.39 -8.68
CA LYS A 637 -4.37 -25.85 -8.90
C LYS A 637 -4.21 -26.66 -7.62
N PHE A 638 -3.14 -26.44 -6.85
CA PHE A 638 -2.81 -27.26 -5.69
C PHE A 638 -3.33 -26.63 -4.40
N LEU A 639 -4.13 -27.38 -3.65
CA LEU A 639 -4.69 -26.96 -2.38
C LEU A 639 -4.46 -28.02 -1.30
N PHE A 640 -3.82 -27.61 -0.21
CA PHE A 640 -3.54 -28.47 0.94
C PHE A 640 -4.29 -27.95 2.16
N LEU A 641 -5.19 -28.74 2.69
CA LEU A 641 -5.95 -28.46 3.89
C LEU A 641 -5.40 -29.34 5.01
N THR A 642 -5.00 -28.75 6.14
CA THR A 642 -4.39 -29.52 7.22
C THR A 642 -4.85 -29.04 8.60
N TRP A 643 -4.77 -29.94 9.57
CA TRP A 643 -4.94 -29.61 10.96
C TRP A 643 -4.17 -30.56 11.87
N ALA A 644 -3.85 -30.10 13.07
CA ALA A 644 -3.27 -30.88 14.15
C ALA A 644 -3.79 -30.38 15.50
N PRO A 645 -4.00 -31.25 16.51
CA PRO A 645 -4.34 -30.82 17.86
C PRO A 645 -3.18 -30.08 18.49
N VAL A 646 -3.45 -29.07 19.31
CA VAL A 646 -2.43 -28.24 19.94
C VAL A 646 -2.12 -28.79 21.34
N PRO A 647 -0.85 -29.03 21.70
CA PRO A 647 -0.45 -29.36 23.05
C PRO A 647 -0.80 -28.24 24.06
N ASP A 648 -1.07 -28.59 25.31
CA ASP A 648 -1.26 -27.62 26.39
C ASP A 648 0.13 -27.15 26.89
N PRO A 649 0.49 -25.87 26.75
CA PRO A 649 1.81 -25.37 27.15
C PRO A 649 2.04 -25.45 28.66
N ASN A 650 0.97 -25.55 29.49
CA ASN A 650 1.03 -25.60 30.93
C ASN A 650 0.93 -27.04 31.47
N LYS A 651 0.64 -28.06 30.63
CA LYS A 651 0.46 -29.45 31.03
C LYS A 651 1.12 -30.40 30.06
N PRO A 652 2.42 -30.71 30.19
CA PRO A 652 3.10 -31.64 29.31
C PRO A 652 2.35 -32.96 29.12
N GLY A 653 2.23 -33.43 27.87
CA GLY A 653 1.49 -34.65 27.53
C GLY A 653 -0.03 -34.53 27.46
N SER A 654 -0.58 -33.33 27.68
CA SER A 654 -2.00 -33.04 27.53
C SER A 654 -2.26 -32.15 26.30
N LEU A 655 -3.47 -32.25 25.74
CA LEU A 655 -3.92 -31.32 24.68
C LEU A 655 -4.55 -30.05 25.28
N HIS A 656 -4.42 -28.95 24.58
CA HIS A 656 -5.06 -27.69 24.95
C HIS A 656 -6.59 -27.84 24.92
N ARG A 657 -7.29 -27.43 25.99
CA ARG A 657 -8.73 -27.68 26.21
C ARG A 657 -9.63 -27.33 25.01
N LEU A 658 -9.33 -26.25 24.28
CA LEU A 658 -10.14 -25.75 23.17
C LEU A 658 -9.65 -26.21 21.77
N PHE A 659 -8.38 -26.57 21.62
CA PHE A 659 -7.74 -26.78 20.30
C PHE A 659 -7.38 -28.24 20.04
N GLN A 660 -8.28 -29.16 20.26
CA GLN A 660 -8.08 -30.61 20.15
C GLN A 660 -8.91 -31.28 19.04
N ARG A 661 -9.75 -30.53 18.34
CA ARG A 661 -10.67 -31.07 17.32
C ARG A 661 -10.48 -30.34 16.00
N ALA A 662 -10.76 -31.05 14.91
CA ALA A 662 -10.93 -30.44 13.60
C ALA A 662 -12.06 -29.41 13.61
N SER A 663 -11.97 -28.43 12.74
CA SER A 663 -13.04 -27.47 12.54
C SER A 663 -14.16 -28.02 11.64
N GLU A 664 -15.35 -27.43 11.73
CA GLU A 664 -16.44 -27.72 10.79
C GLU A 664 -16.04 -27.46 9.32
N PHE A 665 -15.11 -26.55 9.06
CA PHE A 665 -14.62 -26.26 7.69
C PHE A 665 -13.79 -27.42 7.13
N TRP A 666 -12.99 -28.06 7.99
CA TRP A 666 -12.29 -29.28 7.67
C TRP A 666 -13.25 -30.42 7.38
N ASP A 667 -14.20 -30.67 8.30
CA ASP A 667 -15.17 -31.76 8.16
C ASP A 667 -16.00 -31.64 6.89
N TYR A 668 -16.44 -30.42 6.56
CA TYR A 668 -17.15 -30.13 5.32
C TYR A 668 -16.30 -30.44 4.08
N SER A 669 -15.02 -29.99 4.09
CA SER A 669 -14.11 -30.19 2.96
C SER A 669 -13.88 -31.66 2.64
N LEU A 670 -13.94 -32.55 3.64
CA LEU A 670 -13.83 -34.00 3.45
C LEU A 670 -15.03 -34.64 2.71
N GLY A 671 -16.15 -33.96 2.60
CA GLY A 671 -17.31 -34.39 1.83
C GLY A 671 -17.09 -34.32 0.30
N SER A 672 -16.16 -33.51 -0.17
CA SER A 672 -15.89 -33.36 -1.60
C SER A 672 -15.16 -34.58 -2.17
N SER A 673 -15.61 -35.05 -3.35
CA SER A 673 -15.01 -36.17 -4.06
C SER A 673 -13.61 -35.89 -4.61
N PHE A 674 -13.28 -34.63 -4.76
CA PHE A 674 -11.98 -34.17 -5.25
C PHE A 674 -10.87 -34.19 -4.18
N VAL A 675 -11.24 -34.29 -2.89
CA VAL A 675 -10.29 -34.19 -1.78
C VAL A 675 -9.70 -35.54 -1.44
N LYS A 676 -8.38 -35.65 -1.50
CA LYS A 676 -7.64 -36.88 -1.10
C LYS A 676 -7.23 -36.82 0.36
N ARG A 677 -7.47 -37.94 1.09
CA ARG A 677 -7.13 -38.08 2.52
C ARG A 677 -5.79 -38.79 2.77
N ARG A 678 -5.08 -39.22 1.70
CA ARG A 678 -3.82 -39.94 1.75
C ARG A 678 -2.67 -39.13 1.17
N SER A 679 -1.44 -39.52 1.48
CA SER A 679 -0.26 -38.95 0.83
C SER A 679 -0.31 -39.14 -0.68
N VAL A 680 0.09 -38.12 -1.40
CA VAL A 680 0.22 -38.11 -2.86
C VAL A 680 1.70 -38.06 -3.20
N ASP A 681 2.13 -38.89 -4.12
CA ASP A 681 3.50 -38.87 -4.62
C ASP A 681 3.60 -37.93 -5.83
N PHE A 682 4.16 -36.76 -5.59
CA PHE A 682 4.37 -35.74 -6.62
C PHE A 682 5.63 -35.96 -7.46
N THR A 683 6.47 -36.95 -7.12
CA THR A 683 7.74 -37.19 -7.84
C THR A 683 7.52 -37.68 -9.28
N LYS A 684 6.37 -38.27 -9.55
CA LYS A 684 5.98 -38.79 -10.88
C LYS A 684 5.45 -37.74 -11.84
N ARG A 685 5.20 -36.53 -11.37
CA ARG A 685 4.69 -35.43 -12.23
C ARG A 685 5.82 -34.86 -13.10
N PRO A 686 5.49 -34.37 -14.31
CA PRO A 686 6.47 -33.69 -15.18
C PRO A 686 7.17 -32.56 -14.47
N ARG A 687 8.49 -32.45 -14.65
CA ARG A 687 9.31 -31.44 -13.96
C ARG A 687 10.11 -30.62 -14.95
N LEU A 688 10.28 -29.37 -14.61
CA LEU A 688 11.11 -28.38 -15.28
C LEU A 688 12.00 -27.67 -14.24
N PRO A 689 13.08 -27.00 -14.64
CA PRO A 689 13.85 -26.16 -13.73
C PRO A 689 12.93 -25.17 -13.06
N PRO A 690 13.03 -24.98 -11.73
CA PRO A 690 12.25 -23.96 -11.03
C PRO A 690 12.51 -22.58 -11.65
N GLU A 691 11.45 -21.90 -11.98
CA GLU A 691 11.50 -20.56 -12.56
C GLU A 691 10.53 -19.67 -11.78
N PRO A 692 11.04 -18.65 -11.04
CA PRO A 692 10.18 -17.71 -10.34
C PRO A 692 9.20 -17.08 -11.30
N ARG A 693 8.00 -16.82 -10.82
CA ARG A 693 6.99 -16.13 -11.62
C ARG A 693 7.53 -14.74 -11.96
N SER A 694 7.86 -14.49 -13.20
CA SER A 694 8.12 -13.15 -13.72
C SER A 694 6.79 -12.39 -13.80
N GLY A 695 6.38 -11.85 -12.64
CA GLY A 695 5.02 -11.34 -12.46
C GLY A 695 4.82 -9.87 -12.81
N ILE A 696 5.85 -9.16 -13.25
CA ILE A 696 5.77 -7.73 -13.53
C ILE A 696 5.57 -7.52 -15.05
N GLU A 697 4.34 -7.76 -15.51
CA GLU A 697 3.98 -7.45 -16.90
C GLU A 697 3.97 -5.92 -17.10
N ASN A 698 3.35 -5.21 -16.16
CA ASN A 698 3.25 -3.76 -16.18
C ASN A 698 4.06 -3.15 -15.05
N VAL A 699 4.78 -2.09 -15.35
CA VAL A 699 5.61 -1.32 -14.42
C VAL A 699 5.11 0.11 -14.39
N THR A 700 4.61 0.55 -13.26
CA THR A 700 4.25 1.95 -13.03
C THR A 700 5.23 2.56 -12.04
N LEU A 701 5.97 3.56 -12.48
CA LEU A 701 6.96 4.27 -11.68
C LEU A 701 6.64 5.76 -11.62
N THR A 702 6.85 6.36 -10.47
CA THR A 702 6.87 7.83 -10.37
C THR A 702 8.22 8.36 -10.80
N PHE A 703 8.27 9.62 -11.26
CA PHE A 703 9.56 10.24 -11.52
C PHE A 703 10.42 10.32 -10.25
N SER A 704 9.79 10.52 -9.08
CA SER A 704 10.49 10.55 -7.79
C SER A 704 11.21 9.23 -7.46
N GLU A 705 10.71 8.09 -7.94
CA GLU A 705 11.38 6.79 -7.83
C GLU A 705 12.46 6.64 -8.89
N LEU A 706 12.16 6.99 -10.15
CA LEU A 706 13.08 6.89 -11.28
C LEU A 706 14.36 7.68 -11.08
N LYS A 707 14.30 8.83 -10.40
CA LYS A 707 15.51 9.63 -10.12
C LYS A 707 16.57 8.83 -9.36
N TYR A 708 16.16 8.01 -8.38
CA TYR A 708 17.08 7.14 -7.65
C TYR A 708 17.69 6.08 -8.56
N TYR A 709 16.91 5.51 -9.47
CA TYR A 709 17.40 4.56 -10.45
C TYR A 709 18.43 5.21 -11.41
N PHE A 710 18.17 6.42 -11.89
CA PHE A 710 19.07 7.15 -12.77
C PHE A 710 20.38 7.57 -12.08
N GLU A 711 20.33 7.81 -10.78
CA GLU A 711 21.54 8.07 -9.98
C GLU A 711 22.31 6.78 -9.69
N CYS A 712 21.63 5.74 -9.19
CA CYS A 712 22.20 4.42 -8.93
C CYS A 712 21.10 3.35 -8.82
N PRO A 713 21.03 2.35 -9.72
CA PRO A 713 20.04 1.28 -9.64
C PRO A 713 20.05 0.53 -8.30
N TYR A 714 21.21 0.34 -7.67
CA TYR A 714 21.32 -0.32 -6.37
C TYR A 714 20.75 0.54 -5.23
N GLU A 715 20.91 1.86 -5.26
CA GLU A 715 20.25 2.75 -4.29
C GLU A 715 18.73 2.68 -4.44
N PHE A 716 18.23 2.63 -5.68
CA PHE A 716 16.79 2.39 -5.94
C PHE A 716 16.33 1.07 -5.33
N LYS A 717 17.10 -0.01 -5.46
CA LYS A 717 16.79 -1.32 -4.84
C LYS A 717 16.63 -1.20 -3.33
N LEU A 718 17.61 -0.61 -2.65
CA LEU A 718 17.57 -0.45 -1.19
C LEU A 718 16.40 0.44 -0.74
N ARG A 719 16.24 1.59 -1.38
CA ARG A 719 15.29 2.62 -0.95
C ARG A 719 13.85 2.28 -1.34
N ILE A 720 13.64 1.89 -2.58
CA ILE A 720 12.30 1.71 -3.13
C ILE A 720 11.82 0.27 -2.96
N LEU A 721 12.62 -0.74 -3.30
CA LEU A 721 12.17 -2.12 -3.23
C LEU A 721 12.19 -2.68 -1.80
N TYR A 722 13.26 -2.44 -1.07
CA TYR A 722 13.40 -2.96 0.30
C TYR A 722 12.81 -2.03 1.37
N GLY A 723 12.62 -0.73 1.06
CA GLY A 723 11.95 0.19 1.96
C GLY A 723 12.85 0.83 3.02
N PHE A 724 14.17 0.90 2.80
CA PHE A 724 15.05 1.66 3.66
C PHE A 724 14.77 3.16 3.55
N ASN A 725 14.40 3.80 4.64
CA ASN A 725 14.08 5.21 4.70
C ASN A 725 15.30 6.05 5.12
N PRO A 726 15.48 7.26 4.57
CA PRO A 726 16.52 8.17 5.02
C PRO A 726 16.17 8.76 6.39
N PRO A 727 17.16 9.22 7.17
CA PRO A 727 16.92 9.97 8.40
C PRO A 727 16.12 11.26 8.15
N ILE A 728 15.17 11.57 9.04
CA ILE A 728 14.44 12.85 9.01
C ILE A 728 15.41 13.99 9.37
N TYR A 729 15.36 15.09 8.64
CA TYR A 729 16.11 16.32 8.95
C TYR A 729 15.17 17.48 9.32
N GLU A 730 15.68 18.45 10.08
CA GLU A 730 14.84 19.51 10.69
C GLU A 730 14.16 20.45 9.71
N GLY A 731 14.74 20.61 8.50
CA GLY A 731 14.20 21.48 7.45
C GLY A 731 13.16 20.78 6.56
N LEU A 732 12.88 19.49 6.80
CA LEU A 732 11.92 18.74 5.99
C LEU A 732 10.54 19.40 6.01
N GLY A 733 9.98 19.57 4.82
CA GLY A 733 8.70 20.27 4.61
C GLY A 733 8.86 21.68 4.00
N TYR A 734 10.05 22.30 4.04
CA TYR A 734 10.26 23.64 3.50
C TYR A 734 9.98 23.74 1.99
N GLY A 735 10.58 22.87 1.21
CA GLY A 735 10.37 22.81 -0.24
C GLY A 735 8.90 22.56 -0.59
N LYS A 736 8.27 21.53 0.03
CA LYS A 736 6.84 21.24 -0.13
C LYS A 736 5.97 22.45 0.18
N SER A 737 6.30 23.18 1.24
CA SER A 737 5.55 24.39 1.65
C SER A 737 5.63 25.50 0.60
N LEU A 738 6.80 25.70 -0.01
CA LEU A 738 6.95 26.69 -1.09
C LEU A 738 6.14 26.29 -2.33
N HIS A 739 6.20 25.03 -2.74
CA HIS A 739 5.38 24.51 -3.83
C HIS A 739 3.88 24.69 -3.56
N ASN A 740 3.41 24.37 -2.35
CA ASN A 740 2.01 24.57 -1.96
C ASN A 740 1.58 26.05 -2.03
N ALA A 741 2.43 26.97 -1.56
CA ALA A 741 2.16 28.39 -1.62
C ALA A 741 2.10 28.91 -3.07
N LEU A 742 2.99 28.42 -3.93
CA LEU A 742 3.01 28.76 -5.35
C LEU A 742 1.81 28.15 -6.09
N ALA A 743 1.43 26.93 -5.75
CA ALA A 743 0.23 26.27 -6.29
C ALA A 743 -1.05 27.08 -5.98
N ASP A 744 -1.21 27.55 -4.73
CA ASP A 744 -2.33 28.42 -4.35
C ASP A 744 -2.27 29.75 -5.12
N LEU A 745 -1.11 30.38 -5.21
CA LEU A 745 -0.91 31.59 -5.99
C LEU A 745 -1.34 31.40 -7.45
N HIS A 746 -0.87 30.34 -8.11
CA HIS A 746 -1.21 30.05 -9.49
C HIS A 746 -2.69 29.70 -9.68
N ALA A 747 -3.30 29.00 -8.71
CA ALA A 747 -4.73 28.71 -8.73
C ALA A 747 -5.57 30.00 -8.69
N ARG A 748 -5.17 30.98 -7.88
CA ARG A 748 -5.81 32.31 -7.85
C ARG A 748 -5.66 33.05 -9.19
N VAL A 749 -4.48 32.99 -9.80
CA VAL A 749 -4.25 33.54 -11.15
C VAL A 749 -5.18 32.90 -12.20
N LEU A 750 -5.24 31.57 -12.23
CA LEU A 750 -6.12 30.83 -13.14
C LEU A 750 -7.61 31.17 -12.92
N ASN A 751 -7.97 31.50 -11.68
CA ASN A 751 -9.30 31.98 -11.31
C ASN A 751 -9.55 33.47 -11.61
N LYS A 752 -8.57 34.17 -12.21
CA LYS A 752 -8.60 35.60 -12.50
C LYS A 752 -8.73 36.48 -11.24
N GLU A 753 -8.23 36.01 -10.11
CA GLU A 753 -8.11 36.78 -8.89
C GLU A 753 -6.89 37.71 -8.97
N LYS A 754 -6.98 38.89 -8.33
CA LYS A 754 -5.83 39.79 -8.26
C LYS A 754 -4.79 39.24 -7.32
N VAL A 755 -3.56 39.06 -7.78
CA VAL A 755 -2.44 38.60 -6.99
C VAL A 755 -1.35 39.68 -6.87
N GLY A 756 -0.72 39.76 -5.71
CA GLY A 756 0.34 40.73 -5.47
C GLY A 756 1.14 40.45 -4.19
N PRO A 757 2.19 41.24 -3.91
CA PRO A 757 3.07 41.02 -2.75
C PRO A 757 2.34 41.09 -1.39
N GLU A 758 1.16 41.68 -1.33
CA GLU A 758 0.29 41.75 -0.14
C GLU A 758 -0.26 40.38 0.28
N LEU A 759 -0.35 39.39 -0.65
CA LEU A 759 -0.80 38.06 -0.36
C LEU A 759 0.27 37.18 0.31
N VAL A 760 1.56 37.56 0.23
CA VAL A 760 2.65 36.73 0.71
C VAL A 760 2.54 36.36 2.19
N PRO A 761 2.18 37.28 3.12
CA PRO A 761 2.01 36.89 4.53
C PRO A 761 0.94 35.81 4.71
N GLU A 762 -0.19 35.92 4.01
CA GLU A 762 -1.29 34.94 4.04
C GLU A 762 -0.84 33.59 3.50
N LEU A 763 -0.15 33.57 2.35
CA LEU A 763 0.36 32.34 1.73
C LEU A 763 1.37 31.62 2.64
N VAL A 764 2.28 32.38 3.28
CA VAL A 764 3.25 31.82 4.22
C VAL A 764 2.56 31.24 5.46
N ASP A 765 1.63 31.98 6.07
CA ASP A 765 0.90 31.51 7.25
C ASP A 765 0.06 30.27 6.94
N THR A 766 -0.57 30.27 5.76
CA THR A 766 -1.42 29.16 5.32
C THR A 766 -0.60 27.90 5.02
N HIS A 767 0.49 28.01 4.26
CA HIS A 767 1.13 26.85 3.65
C HIS A 767 2.45 26.41 4.31
N LEU A 768 3.15 27.31 5.06
CA LEU A 768 4.40 26.93 5.68
C LEU A 768 4.16 25.93 6.81
N HIS A 769 4.54 24.68 6.57
CA HIS A 769 4.45 23.58 7.51
C HIS A 769 5.83 22.94 7.73
N LEU A 770 6.39 23.11 8.92
CA LEU A 770 7.72 22.67 9.32
C LEU A 770 7.61 21.85 10.61
N PRO A 771 7.12 20.60 10.54
CA PRO A 771 6.79 19.80 11.73
C PRO A 771 8.01 19.41 12.54
N TYR A 772 9.21 19.40 11.93
CA TYR A 772 10.46 18.93 12.54
C TYR A 772 11.39 20.07 12.95
N ALA A 773 11.12 21.31 12.54
CA ALA A 773 11.98 22.45 12.80
C ALA A 773 11.91 22.91 14.26
N TYR A 774 13.07 23.19 14.86
CA TYR A 774 13.13 23.88 16.14
C TYR A 774 12.79 25.39 15.96
N PRO A 775 12.37 26.11 17.02
CA PRO A 775 11.79 27.45 16.89
C PRO A 775 12.64 28.46 16.09
N LYS A 776 13.97 28.51 16.33
CA LYS A 776 14.88 29.43 15.62
C LYS A 776 15.01 29.10 14.13
N LEU A 777 15.06 27.81 13.77
CA LEU A 777 15.07 27.37 12.37
C LEU A 777 13.75 27.72 11.68
N LYS A 778 12.62 27.49 12.38
CA LYS A 778 11.30 27.83 11.86
C LYS A 778 11.19 29.31 11.55
N GLU A 779 11.67 30.20 12.44
CA GLU A 779 11.71 31.65 12.21
C GLU A 779 12.58 31.97 10.98
N THR A 780 13.77 31.40 10.90
CA THR A 780 14.69 31.60 9.76
C THR A 780 14.07 31.18 8.43
N LEU A 781 13.45 30.01 8.39
CA LEU A 781 12.79 29.47 7.20
C LEU A 781 11.53 30.25 6.82
N THR A 782 10.79 30.80 7.82
CA THR A 782 9.64 31.68 7.58
C THR A 782 10.07 32.98 6.87
N LEU A 783 11.15 33.60 7.34
CA LEU A 783 11.72 34.80 6.69
C LEU A 783 12.26 34.46 5.28
N ALA A 784 12.88 33.30 5.10
CA ALA A 784 13.36 32.86 3.80
C ALA A 784 12.19 32.63 2.83
N ALA A 785 11.13 31.91 3.24
CA ALA A 785 9.94 31.68 2.42
C ALA A 785 9.28 32.99 1.99
N THR A 786 9.13 33.95 2.94
CA THR A 786 8.58 35.28 2.64
C THR A 786 9.38 36.01 1.58
N ARG A 787 10.72 35.97 1.68
CA ARG A 787 11.62 36.60 0.71
C ARG A 787 11.53 35.94 -0.66
N VAL A 788 11.51 34.63 -0.71
CA VAL A 788 11.43 33.83 -1.93
C VAL A 788 10.12 34.11 -2.68
N LEU A 789 8.97 34.08 -2.00
CA LEU A 789 7.67 34.34 -2.61
C LEU A 789 7.55 35.80 -3.10
N LYS A 790 8.03 36.78 -2.34
CA LYS A 790 8.05 38.20 -2.79
C LYS A 790 8.92 38.36 -4.04
N LYS A 791 10.08 37.69 -4.08
CA LYS A 791 10.96 37.71 -5.24
C LYS A 791 10.31 37.05 -6.44
N TYR A 792 9.70 35.88 -6.25
CA TYR A 792 8.98 35.15 -7.31
C TYR A 792 7.90 36.02 -7.95
N LEU A 793 7.06 36.66 -7.16
CA LEU A 793 6.02 37.57 -7.65
C LEU A 793 6.62 38.73 -8.46
N LYS A 794 7.69 39.35 -7.96
CA LYS A 794 8.36 40.47 -8.64
C LYS A 794 8.97 40.04 -9.98
N ASP A 795 9.65 38.88 -9.98
CA ASP A 795 10.40 38.38 -11.15
C ASP A 795 9.46 37.81 -12.24
N ASN A 796 8.22 37.42 -11.88
CA ASN A 796 7.25 36.79 -12.78
C ASN A 796 5.98 37.61 -13.00
N ASP A 797 5.89 38.84 -12.56
CA ASP A 797 4.67 39.68 -12.58
C ASP A 797 3.92 39.68 -13.92
N LYS A 798 4.67 39.84 -15.04
CA LYS A 798 4.10 39.83 -16.40
C LYS A 798 3.78 38.44 -16.93
N GLU A 799 4.38 37.41 -16.38
CA GLU A 799 4.28 36.03 -16.88
C GLU A 799 3.23 35.20 -16.13
N LEU A 800 2.77 35.71 -14.97
CA LEU A 800 1.72 35.04 -14.22
C LEU A 800 0.40 34.94 -15.00
N GLU A 801 0.08 35.96 -15.82
CA GLU A 801 -1.13 35.91 -16.66
C GLU A 801 -1.07 34.82 -17.75
N ASN A 802 0.12 34.34 -18.07
CA ASN A 802 0.40 33.32 -19.08
C ASN A 802 0.40 31.88 -18.55
N VAL A 803 0.08 31.67 -17.28
CA VAL A 803 -0.03 30.34 -16.66
C VAL A 803 -1.18 29.56 -17.31
N VAL A 804 -0.89 28.34 -17.78
CA VAL A 804 -1.86 27.43 -18.38
C VAL A 804 -2.23 26.29 -17.41
N TYR A 805 -1.21 25.70 -16.77
CA TYR A 805 -1.39 24.67 -15.77
C TYR A 805 -0.43 24.89 -14.59
N SER A 806 -0.88 24.55 -13.39
CA SER A 806 -0.07 24.47 -12.19
C SER A 806 -0.32 23.14 -11.50
N GLU A 807 0.72 22.47 -11.00
CA GLU A 807 0.67 21.18 -10.31
C GLU A 807 -0.11 20.10 -11.08
N LYS A 808 0.06 20.09 -12.42
CA LYS A 808 -0.72 19.21 -13.30
C LYS A 808 -0.15 17.81 -13.34
N GLN A 809 -0.96 16.83 -12.99
CA GLN A 809 -0.60 15.42 -13.13
C GLN A 809 -0.50 15.02 -14.59
N VAL A 810 0.53 14.27 -14.91
CA VAL A 810 0.79 13.69 -16.23
C VAL A 810 1.13 12.22 -16.12
N GLU A 811 0.82 11.51 -17.17
CA GLU A 811 1.11 10.09 -17.34
C GLU A 811 1.71 9.84 -18.69
N ILE A 812 2.75 9.01 -18.74
CA ILE A 812 3.47 8.67 -19.95
C ILE A 812 3.43 7.17 -20.08
N HIS A 813 2.90 6.71 -21.20
CA HIS A 813 2.82 5.30 -21.49
C HIS A 813 3.88 4.92 -22.51
N LEU A 814 4.79 4.05 -22.13
CA LEU A 814 5.86 3.54 -22.99
C LEU A 814 5.55 2.11 -23.45
N SER A 815 6.19 1.71 -24.53
CA SER A 815 6.08 0.34 -25.04
C SER A 815 6.50 -0.69 -23.98
N GLY A 816 5.93 -1.90 -24.04
CA GLY A 816 6.26 -2.97 -23.11
C GLY A 816 5.61 -2.85 -21.73
N GLY A 817 4.48 -2.15 -21.61
CA GLY A 817 3.72 -2.05 -20.36
C GLY A 817 4.42 -1.21 -19.29
N VAL A 818 5.07 -0.13 -19.68
CA VAL A 818 5.72 0.79 -18.74
C VAL A 818 4.96 2.11 -18.68
N THR A 819 4.59 2.52 -17.49
CA THR A 819 3.92 3.81 -17.24
C THR A 819 4.78 4.65 -16.30
N VAL A 820 4.99 5.92 -16.66
CA VAL A 820 5.66 6.89 -15.80
C VAL A 820 4.65 7.94 -15.36
N GLN A 821 4.55 8.15 -14.06
CA GLN A 821 3.68 9.17 -13.47
C GLN A 821 4.53 10.34 -12.98
N GLY A 822 4.04 11.55 -13.21
CA GLY A 822 4.69 12.76 -12.76
C GLY A 822 3.69 13.88 -12.52
N ARG A 823 4.19 14.97 -11.94
CA ARG A 823 3.42 16.19 -11.76
C ARG A 823 4.27 17.38 -12.21
N ILE A 824 3.77 18.11 -13.20
CA ILE A 824 4.42 19.30 -13.72
C ILE A 824 4.08 20.46 -12.80
N ASP A 825 5.10 21.15 -12.27
CA ASP A 825 4.89 22.26 -11.35
C ASP A 825 4.17 23.42 -12.01
N LEU A 826 4.60 23.80 -13.25
CA LEU A 826 4.05 24.91 -13.96
C LEU A 826 4.18 24.74 -15.47
N VAL A 827 3.10 25.07 -16.21
CA VAL A 827 3.11 25.24 -17.67
C VAL A 827 2.64 26.66 -17.98
N ARG A 828 3.37 27.35 -18.82
CA ARG A 828 3.02 28.71 -19.26
C ARG A 828 3.19 28.87 -20.76
N ARG A 829 2.41 29.79 -21.34
CA ARG A 829 2.54 30.20 -22.73
C ARG A 829 3.27 31.54 -22.78
N LEU A 830 4.40 31.58 -23.47
CA LEU A 830 5.21 32.80 -23.59
C LEU A 830 4.57 33.78 -24.59
N ASP A 831 4.98 35.05 -24.55
CA ASP A 831 4.51 36.08 -25.50
C ASP A 831 4.84 35.72 -26.96
N THR A 832 5.84 34.87 -27.18
CA THR A 832 6.18 34.26 -28.47
C THR A 832 5.20 33.16 -28.92
N ASN A 833 4.17 32.88 -28.17
CA ASN A 833 3.24 31.75 -28.30
C ASN A 833 3.87 30.37 -28.12
N GLU A 834 5.11 30.32 -27.62
CA GLU A 834 5.81 29.09 -27.27
C GLU A 834 5.32 28.55 -25.90
N THR A 835 5.22 27.26 -25.76
CA THR A 835 4.87 26.60 -24.50
C THR A 835 6.13 26.25 -23.73
N SER A 836 6.24 26.71 -22.48
CA SER A 836 7.33 26.39 -21.56
C SER A 836 6.84 25.60 -20.35
N ILE A 837 7.52 24.48 -20.08
CA ILE A 837 7.34 23.67 -18.85
C ILE A 837 8.38 24.10 -17.85
N VAL A 838 7.96 24.48 -16.64
CA VAL A 838 8.84 24.99 -15.60
C VAL A 838 8.85 24.02 -14.43
N ASP A 839 10.01 23.63 -14.00
CA ASP A 839 10.28 22.88 -12.78
C ASP A 839 10.83 23.84 -11.73
N LEU A 840 10.12 23.94 -10.61
CA LEU A 840 10.44 24.87 -9.51
C LEU A 840 11.36 24.16 -8.52
N LYS A 841 12.59 24.64 -8.33
CA LYS A 841 13.58 24.02 -7.44
C LYS A 841 13.84 24.90 -6.22
N SER A 842 13.62 24.35 -5.02
CA SER A 842 14.19 24.87 -3.78
C SER A 842 15.61 24.32 -3.55
N SER A 843 16.45 25.02 -2.80
CA SER A 843 17.90 24.72 -2.65
C SER A 843 18.22 23.46 -1.82
N ASP A 844 17.25 22.71 -1.35
CA ASP A 844 17.44 21.68 -0.32
C ASP A 844 18.29 20.45 -0.72
N ARG A 845 18.35 20.08 -2.00
CA ARG A 845 19.29 19.06 -2.53
C ARG A 845 19.59 19.33 -4.00
N THR A 846 20.87 19.44 -4.34
CA THR A 846 21.34 19.54 -5.73
C THR A 846 21.29 18.17 -6.40
N GLN A 847 20.26 17.91 -7.20
CA GLN A 847 20.22 16.76 -8.13
C GLN A 847 21.36 16.85 -9.17
N ALA A 848 21.74 15.70 -9.75
CA ALA A 848 22.58 15.68 -10.92
C ALA A 848 21.90 16.45 -12.07
N GLU A 849 22.66 17.26 -12.80
CA GLU A 849 22.10 18.03 -13.93
C GLU A 849 21.44 17.12 -14.97
N SER A 850 22.03 15.96 -15.26
CA SER A 850 21.47 14.94 -16.15
C SER A 850 20.15 14.36 -15.66
N VAL A 851 19.98 14.15 -14.34
CA VAL A 851 18.72 13.64 -13.77
C VAL A 851 17.63 14.70 -13.82
N THR A 852 17.98 15.96 -13.56
CA THR A 852 17.01 17.07 -13.69
C THR A 852 16.63 17.28 -15.17
N GLU A 853 17.55 17.11 -16.08
CA GLU A 853 17.28 17.17 -17.52
C GLU A 853 16.36 16.03 -17.97
N ALA A 854 16.59 14.82 -17.50
CA ALA A 854 15.69 13.68 -17.72
C ALA A 854 14.28 13.96 -17.19
N GLN A 855 14.15 14.57 -16.01
CA GLN A 855 12.86 14.99 -15.44
C GLN A 855 12.08 15.91 -16.38
N LEU A 856 12.74 16.94 -16.85
CA LEU A 856 12.14 17.95 -17.72
C LEU A 856 11.65 17.36 -19.05
N HIS A 857 12.44 16.45 -19.64
CA HIS A 857 12.04 15.80 -20.90
C HIS A 857 10.92 14.78 -20.68
N ILE A 858 10.87 14.10 -19.53
CA ILE A 858 9.72 13.28 -19.11
C ILE A 858 8.47 14.18 -18.99
N TYR A 859 8.59 15.36 -18.39
CA TYR A 859 7.46 16.29 -18.29
C TYR A 859 7.00 16.82 -19.66
N ALA A 860 7.94 17.10 -20.58
CA ALA A 860 7.60 17.50 -21.94
C ALA A 860 6.81 16.38 -22.69
N LEU A 861 7.23 15.14 -22.51
CA LEU A 861 6.52 13.99 -23.06
C LEU A 861 5.14 13.82 -22.39
N GLY A 862 5.06 13.98 -21.07
CA GLY A 862 3.78 13.93 -20.34
C GLY A 862 2.81 15.04 -20.76
N TYR A 863 3.30 16.23 -21.03
CA TYR A 863 2.49 17.33 -21.57
C TYR A 863 1.95 16.97 -22.96
N ARG A 864 2.78 16.37 -23.82
CA ARG A 864 2.35 15.89 -25.16
C ARG A 864 1.24 14.83 -25.05
N GLU A 865 1.38 13.86 -24.16
CA GLU A 865 0.34 12.84 -23.96
C GLU A 865 -0.94 13.41 -23.34
N LEU A 866 -0.82 14.45 -22.54
CA LEU A 866 -1.96 15.13 -21.93
C LEU A 866 -2.76 15.97 -22.92
N THR A 867 -2.07 16.73 -23.79
CA THR A 867 -2.68 17.79 -24.62
C THR A 867 -2.68 17.49 -26.10
N GLY A 868 -1.82 16.60 -26.57
CA GLY A 868 -1.51 16.38 -28.00
C GLY A 868 -0.56 17.43 -28.58
N GLU A 869 -0.15 18.44 -27.82
CA GLU A 869 0.76 19.51 -28.23
C GLU A 869 2.18 19.26 -27.71
N ASN A 870 3.18 19.69 -28.47
CA ASN A 870 4.57 19.67 -28.01
C ASN A 870 4.86 20.91 -27.16
N ALA A 871 5.65 20.74 -26.10
CA ALA A 871 6.28 21.87 -25.44
C ALA A 871 7.52 22.31 -26.25
N ASP A 872 7.70 23.62 -26.38
CA ASP A 872 8.86 24.20 -27.11
C ASP A 872 10.09 24.28 -26.20
N LYS A 873 9.87 24.58 -24.94
CA LYS A 873 10.94 24.79 -23.94
C LYS A 873 10.66 24.07 -22.64
N VAL A 874 11.71 23.69 -21.96
CA VAL A 874 11.74 23.23 -20.58
C VAL A 874 12.65 24.15 -19.78
N GLU A 875 12.31 24.45 -18.53
CA GLU A 875 13.00 25.44 -17.71
C GLU A 875 13.12 24.99 -16.28
N ILE A 876 14.29 25.16 -15.70
CA ILE A 876 14.50 25.08 -14.25
C ILE A 876 14.42 26.51 -13.70
N TYR A 877 13.58 26.72 -12.68
CA TYR A 877 13.52 27.97 -11.94
C TYR A 877 14.01 27.74 -10.51
N GLU A 878 15.19 28.28 -10.22
CA GLU A 878 15.80 28.23 -8.88
C GLU A 878 15.17 29.30 -7.99
N LEU A 879 14.26 28.89 -7.10
CA LEU A 879 13.40 29.78 -6.31
C LEU A 879 14.16 30.80 -5.46
N GLU A 880 15.22 30.39 -4.76
CA GLU A 880 16.00 31.27 -3.89
C GLU A 880 16.81 32.29 -4.68
N GLN A 881 17.39 31.88 -5.82
CA GLN A 881 18.23 32.72 -6.63
C GLN A 881 17.43 33.54 -7.67
N GLY A 882 16.22 33.11 -8.03
CA GLY A 882 15.42 33.64 -9.12
C GLY A 882 16.10 33.44 -10.48
N LYS A 883 16.94 32.42 -10.60
CA LYS A 883 17.63 32.08 -11.83
C LYS A 883 16.80 31.15 -12.68
N ARG A 884 16.77 31.42 -13.98
CA ARG A 884 16.12 30.61 -14.99
C ARG A 884 17.19 29.94 -15.86
N LYS A 885 16.94 28.67 -16.15
CA LYS A 885 17.78 27.86 -17.04
C LYS A 885 16.88 27.24 -18.12
N PRO A 886 16.48 28.04 -19.14
CA PRO A 886 15.66 27.52 -20.24
C PRO A 886 16.50 26.65 -21.18
N ARG A 887 15.86 25.61 -21.73
CA ARG A 887 16.41 24.73 -22.77
C ARG A 887 15.31 24.41 -23.78
N ALA A 888 15.65 24.26 -25.05
CA ALA A 888 14.72 23.73 -26.04
C ALA A 888 14.42 22.25 -25.74
N VAL A 889 13.25 21.79 -26.07
CA VAL A 889 12.90 20.37 -25.99
C VAL A 889 13.69 19.62 -27.07
N ASP A 890 14.44 18.60 -26.64
CA ASP A 890 15.27 17.78 -27.52
C ASP A 890 14.67 16.39 -27.70
N GLU A 891 14.16 16.11 -28.91
CA GLU A 891 13.57 14.82 -29.26
C GLU A 891 14.58 13.66 -29.22
N PHE A 892 15.86 13.91 -29.50
CA PHE A 892 16.89 12.88 -29.32
C PHE A 892 17.04 12.52 -27.85
N PHE A 893 17.07 13.51 -26.99
CA PHE A 893 17.19 13.30 -25.55
C PHE A 893 15.93 12.62 -24.98
N ILE A 894 14.74 12.97 -25.44
CA ILE A 894 13.49 12.24 -25.10
C ILE A 894 13.63 10.75 -25.45
N GLY A 895 14.22 10.42 -26.62
CA GLY A 895 14.47 9.04 -27.02
C GLY A 895 15.41 8.30 -26.07
N GLU A 896 16.48 8.96 -25.60
CA GLU A 896 17.41 8.38 -24.63
C GLU A 896 16.76 8.18 -23.25
N VAL A 897 15.95 9.13 -22.80
CA VAL A 897 15.21 9.01 -21.53
C VAL A 897 14.22 7.85 -21.58
N LYS A 898 13.50 7.68 -22.69
CA LYS A 898 12.60 6.51 -22.90
C LYS A 898 13.37 5.19 -22.78
N LYS A 899 14.58 5.10 -23.34
CA LYS A 899 15.44 3.90 -23.20
C LYS A 899 15.85 3.66 -21.75
N GLN A 900 16.23 4.71 -21.01
CA GLN A 900 16.61 4.61 -19.60
C GLN A 900 15.43 4.12 -18.76
N VAL A 901 14.22 4.63 -18.98
CA VAL A 901 13.00 4.16 -18.30
C VAL A 901 12.70 2.70 -18.65
N ALA A 902 12.83 2.32 -19.91
CA ALA A 902 12.66 0.92 -20.33
C ALA A 902 13.71 0.00 -19.68
N THR A 903 14.94 0.46 -19.52
CA THR A 903 16.00 -0.26 -18.80
C THR A 903 15.64 -0.43 -17.33
N ALA A 904 15.15 0.62 -16.65
CA ALA A 904 14.69 0.54 -15.26
C ALA A 904 13.56 -0.49 -15.08
N ALA A 905 12.58 -0.49 -16.00
CA ALA A 905 11.50 -1.45 -15.98
C ALA A 905 11.99 -2.90 -16.22
N ASN A 906 12.99 -3.08 -17.10
CA ASN A 906 13.60 -4.39 -17.31
C ASN A 906 14.41 -4.86 -16.10
N SER A 907 15.14 -3.95 -15.42
CA SER A 907 15.81 -4.26 -14.16
C SER A 907 14.83 -4.77 -13.10
N LEU A 908 13.66 -4.13 -12.97
CA LEU A 908 12.59 -4.61 -12.08
C LEU A 908 12.09 -6.01 -12.45
N ARG A 909 11.88 -6.27 -13.75
CA ARG A 909 11.41 -7.58 -14.24
C ARG A 909 12.43 -8.70 -14.07
N GLN A 910 13.72 -8.37 -14.19
CA GLN A 910 14.82 -9.32 -14.09
C GLN A 910 15.44 -9.39 -12.71
N ASN A 911 15.01 -8.50 -11.79
CA ASN A 911 15.61 -8.31 -10.47
C ASN A 911 17.13 -8.04 -10.55
N ASP A 912 17.54 -7.23 -11.53
CA ASP A 912 18.95 -6.89 -11.79
C ASP A 912 19.19 -5.38 -11.59
N PHE A 913 19.95 -5.02 -10.56
CA PHE A 913 20.21 -3.64 -10.15
C PHE A 913 21.72 -3.41 -10.00
N PRO A 914 22.43 -3.13 -11.10
CA PRO A 914 23.86 -2.94 -11.08
C PRO A 914 24.28 -1.71 -10.28
N TYR A 915 25.46 -1.78 -9.69
CA TYR A 915 26.08 -0.63 -9.05
C TYR A 915 26.50 0.43 -10.07
N SER A 916 26.28 1.71 -9.72
CA SER A 916 26.74 2.85 -10.53
C SER A 916 27.53 3.83 -9.66
N PRO A 917 28.74 3.42 -9.16
CA PRO A 917 29.50 4.22 -8.22
C PRO A 917 30.13 5.44 -8.90
N SER A 918 30.03 6.61 -8.25
CA SER A 918 30.73 7.81 -8.59
C SER A 918 31.01 8.64 -7.34
N ALA A 919 32.06 9.47 -7.36
CA ALA A 919 32.37 10.33 -6.22
C ALA A 919 31.18 11.23 -5.84
N ARG A 920 30.43 11.73 -6.82
CA ARG A 920 29.23 12.55 -6.58
C ARG A 920 28.10 11.76 -6.00
N THR A 921 27.66 10.69 -6.66
CA THR A 921 26.52 9.87 -6.25
C THR A 921 26.76 9.24 -4.88
N CYS A 922 27.91 8.60 -4.70
CA CYS A 922 28.23 7.91 -3.45
C CYS A 922 28.41 8.87 -2.25
N SER A 923 28.91 10.11 -2.47
CA SER A 923 29.05 11.09 -1.39
C SER A 923 27.70 11.63 -0.85
N GLN A 924 26.62 11.45 -1.59
CA GLN A 924 25.27 11.88 -1.24
C GLN A 924 24.34 10.71 -0.91
N CYS A 925 24.79 9.47 -1.12
CA CYS A 925 24.02 8.27 -0.85
C CYS A 925 23.92 8.00 0.65
N ASP A 926 22.71 7.86 1.16
CA ASP A 926 22.45 7.55 2.58
C ASP A 926 22.88 6.12 2.95
N PHE A 927 23.19 5.25 1.97
CA PHE A 927 23.48 3.82 2.15
C PHE A 927 24.87 3.43 1.60
N VAL A 928 25.79 4.38 1.45
CA VAL A 928 27.09 4.15 0.80
C VAL A 928 27.91 3.03 1.46
N ARG A 929 27.75 2.84 2.78
CA ARG A 929 28.50 1.81 3.53
C ARG A 929 27.83 0.44 3.52
N MET A 930 26.57 0.37 3.11
CA MET A 930 25.84 -0.88 2.86
C MET A 930 26.03 -1.39 1.42
N CYS A 931 26.93 -0.75 0.66
CA CYS A 931 27.21 -1.03 -0.74
C CYS A 931 28.67 -1.39 -0.91
N SER A 932 28.99 -2.56 -1.49
CA SER A 932 30.35 -3.02 -1.73
C SER A 932 31.10 -2.08 -2.69
N ALA A 933 30.44 -1.58 -3.73
CA ALA A 933 30.99 -0.62 -4.68
C ALA A 933 31.17 0.79 -4.10
N GLY A 934 30.54 1.11 -2.98
CA GLY A 934 30.67 2.38 -2.28
C GLY A 934 31.95 2.52 -1.45
N GLU A 935 32.68 1.43 -1.21
CA GLU A 935 33.85 1.40 -0.33
C GLU A 935 34.93 2.44 -0.65
N PRO A 936 35.29 2.71 -1.91
CA PRO A 936 36.28 3.72 -2.24
C PRO A 936 35.88 5.17 -1.94
N TYR A 937 34.57 5.42 -1.76
CA TYR A 937 34.02 6.76 -1.58
C TYR A 937 33.57 7.05 -0.14
N ARG A 938 33.83 6.13 0.79
CA ARG A 938 33.59 6.32 2.21
C ARG A 938 34.44 7.50 2.72
N LYS A 939 33.76 8.54 3.18
CA LYS A 939 34.44 9.58 3.96
C LYS A 939 34.84 8.95 5.29
N GLY A 940 36.11 8.94 5.61
CA GLY A 940 36.70 8.39 6.83
C GLY A 940 36.16 9.01 8.11
#